data_2252a117d8235947063b4c2350fc9503
#
_entry.id   2252a117d8235947063b4c2350fc9503
#
_cell.length_a   1.000
_cell.length_b   1.000
_cell.length_c   1.000
_cell.angle_alpha   90.00
_cell.angle_beta   90.00
_cell.angle_gamma   90.00
#
_symmetry.space_group_name_H-M   'P 1'
#
loop_
_entity.id
_entity.type
_entity.pdbx_description
1 polymer ?
#
loop_
_entity_poly.entity_id
_entity_poly.type
_entity_poly.pdbx_seq_one_letter_code
_entity_poly.pdbx_strand_id
1 'polypeptide(L)'
;MKSRVLPAKFAVVATAAATACGVIGMMTPSYAQAQITRVWTENARYLPNQTVDVTAQVRGASHVRFRLMHLGEQVMVSDDRAVDGYGRASWEFSAPDRDYTGYVIEADSDNGAKGETALDVSSDPYRYLRFGFLDSYPEGMSGEDQQRVIDDLAQKYHINALQFYDWMYRHEAPVPYEGNSVAPTWSSWGGEKMSRDTIEGLINAAQWRSVDAYPYSMSYAALNGYESYGVNPDWRLTYRSSGSPWSFEMLANRPDSTLWIMDPSNPQWRSHIVSQYVHQTDDIGFDGTHLDQLGDWGHSDDHQGGMATTSGIPVDLPKAFGTLIDQTMDATGKPVGMNAVDGFGMDHMAAGSATYQYTEMWDSHERYEEVQSYLQQQRILSGNKPAVVAGYVNNKWNNGPGYEAEASTVSRTGVQVATDHRDYSGTGFIDHFGERGDSVTFRVHVDASRNYGLVPRWSNATGDMAARTFSVDGRIVSRNVLLGLTQDWDHWNIEGGTWAYLSQGDHTVTISVDEGDYGYINLDELHINSFSTPSVQLFDAALAANGASHIEMGQGDRMIAAAYFPDRTKWMDEELTQWITRYYDVTTGYEELFYGPTLRPLDDSIVEIPGYNVSRNGLKNTIYARVMRSSGMDVIHLINLLNNDEFWRDPGNSVRDTGAFTVRYHYGDSPTPGTVYKVTPDTERGTRAVALPTRLGTDETGNYVDIDVDNLHAWDVLFMGQNTAGNGNVVNQGQKCIDVRDGASGNGTPIQLYDCASVSAQRVTYDGNTLSVMGKCVDLEYQGTENGTYTHLWDCNGAPSQTWYYTPRNQYYNPHSGKCLTLDGDHYTNGNRLTVWDCHGGATQKWSKPQ
;
A
#
# COMPACT_ATOMS: atom_id res chain seq x y z
N MET A 1 -32.04 -54.04 16.74
CA MET A 1 -33.06 -54.96 16.18
C MET A 1 -33.78 -54.25 15.05
N LYS A 2 -33.56 -54.77 13.83
CA LYS A 2 -34.48 -54.96 12.70
C LYS A 2 -35.45 -53.79 12.45
N SER A 3 -35.26 -52.99 11.35
CA SER A 3 -35.46 -53.25 9.92
C SER A 3 -36.88 -52.98 9.40
N ARG A 4 -37.01 -52.19 8.37
CA ARG A 4 -37.60 -52.36 7.01
C ARG A 4 -38.27 -51.06 6.54
N VAL A 5 -37.84 -50.33 5.49
CA VAL A 5 -37.82 -50.63 4.03
C VAL A 5 -39.21 -50.54 3.37
N LEU A 6 -39.45 -49.44 2.60
CA LEU A 6 -39.98 -49.22 1.24
C LEU A 6 -41.44 -49.68 0.93
N PRO A 7 -42.00 -49.23 -0.25
CA PRO A 7 -41.92 -48.08 -1.14
C PRO A 7 -43.28 -47.49 -1.57
N ALA A 8 -43.28 -46.32 -2.25
CA ALA A 8 -44.46 -45.78 -2.93
C ALA A 8 -44.35 -45.80 -4.45
N LYS A 9 -45.42 -45.98 -5.15
CA LYS A 9 -45.56 -46.09 -6.59
C LYS A 9 -46.38 -44.93 -7.17
N PHE A 10 -45.85 -44.35 -8.22
CA PHE A 10 -46.41 -43.83 -9.48
C PHE A 10 -47.94 -43.72 -9.72
N ALA A 11 -48.33 -42.60 -10.35
CA ALA A 11 -49.37 -42.58 -11.36
C ALA A 11 -48.99 -41.63 -12.50
N VAL A 12 -48.89 -42.19 -13.72
CA VAL A 12 -48.72 -41.55 -15.02
C VAL A 12 -50.08 -41.22 -15.58
N VAL A 13 -50.29 -40.02 -16.12
CA VAL A 13 -51.33 -39.73 -17.10
C VAL A 13 -50.72 -39.14 -18.34
N ALA A 14 -50.78 -39.90 -19.41
CA ALA A 14 -50.47 -39.46 -20.75
C ALA A 14 -51.70 -38.93 -21.47
N THR A 15 -51.60 -37.86 -22.20
CA THR A 15 -52.46 -37.59 -23.37
C THR A 15 -51.71 -36.88 -24.49
N ALA A 16 -52.09 -37.28 -25.69
CA ALA A 16 -51.33 -37.32 -26.92
C ALA A 16 -51.33 -36.02 -27.76
N ALA A 17 -50.24 -35.83 -28.44
CA ALA A 17 -50.01 -35.60 -29.88
C ALA A 17 -50.66 -34.39 -30.58
N ALA A 18 -49.78 -33.49 -31.03
CA ALA A 18 -49.93 -32.84 -32.34
C ALA A 18 -48.49 -32.62 -32.93
N THR A 19 -48.36 -33.15 -34.14
CA THR A 19 -47.15 -33.19 -34.96
C THR A 19 -46.88 -31.84 -35.59
N ALA A 20 -45.68 -31.27 -35.34
CA ALA A 20 -45.10 -30.24 -36.18
C ALA A 20 -43.61 -30.55 -36.40
N CYS A 21 -43.19 -30.84 -37.61
CA CYS A 21 -41.83 -30.96 -38.05
C CYS A 21 -41.10 -29.62 -37.77
N GLY A 22 -40.22 -29.62 -36.81
CA GLY A 22 -39.25 -28.55 -36.56
C GLY A 22 -37.82 -29.13 -36.54
N VAL A 23 -36.98 -28.55 -37.32
CA VAL A 23 -35.56 -28.83 -37.50
C VAL A 23 -34.90 -29.10 -36.16
N ILE A 24 -34.32 -30.29 -35.97
CA ILE A 24 -33.42 -30.61 -34.86
C ILE A 24 -32.14 -29.83 -35.14
N GLY A 25 -32.06 -28.59 -34.60
CA GLY A 25 -30.79 -27.95 -34.40
C GLY A 25 -30.06 -28.75 -33.31
N MET A 26 -28.97 -29.41 -33.65
CA MET A 26 -28.03 -29.93 -32.67
C MET A 26 -27.61 -28.73 -31.81
N MET A 27 -28.09 -28.63 -30.55
CA MET A 27 -27.48 -27.82 -29.54
C MET A 27 -26.12 -28.42 -29.30
N THR A 28 -25.07 -27.85 -29.90
CA THR A 28 -23.71 -28.05 -29.44
C THR A 28 -23.71 -27.64 -27.97
N PRO A 29 -23.20 -28.48 -27.06
CA PRO A 29 -23.00 -28.04 -25.69
C PRO A 29 -22.14 -26.78 -25.76
N SER A 30 -22.60 -25.65 -25.27
CA SER A 30 -21.75 -24.48 -25.02
C SER A 30 -20.75 -24.94 -23.98
N TYR A 31 -19.56 -25.32 -24.41
CA TYR A 31 -18.43 -25.47 -23.48
C TYR A 31 -18.31 -24.13 -22.79
N ALA A 32 -18.46 -24.09 -21.47
CA ALA A 32 -18.15 -22.92 -20.68
C ALA A 32 -16.71 -22.54 -21.07
N GLN A 33 -16.53 -21.30 -21.50
CA GLN A 33 -15.19 -20.78 -21.87
C GLN A 33 -14.25 -21.07 -20.73
N ALA A 34 -13.05 -21.60 -21.03
CA ALA A 34 -12.03 -21.81 -19.98
C ALA A 34 -11.72 -20.50 -19.28
N GLN A 35 -11.56 -20.57 -17.97
CA GLN A 35 -11.31 -19.39 -17.16
C GLN A 35 -10.34 -19.75 -16.02
N ILE A 36 -9.33 -18.89 -15.79
CA ILE A 36 -8.54 -18.86 -14.59
C ILE A 36 -9.11 -17.71 -13.76
N THR A 37 -9.72 -18.02 -12.62
CA THR A 37 -10.45 -17.04 -11.80
C THR A 37 -9.57 -16.39 -10.74
N ARG A 38 -8.47 -17.06 -10.35
CA ARG A 38 -7.48 -16.53 -9.39
C ARG A 38 -6.16 -17.29 -9.55
N VAL A 39 -5.06 -16.58 -9.38
CA VAL A 39 -3.71 -17.13 -9.15
C VAL A 39 -3.19 -16.50 -7.87
N TRP A 40 -2.55 -17.26 -6.99
CA TRP A 40 -2.02 -16.74 -5.73
C TRP A 40 -0.82 -17.54 -5.25
N THR A 41 0.01 -16.92 -4.42
CA THR A 41 1.04 -17.55 -3.61
C THR A 41 0.60 -17.59 -2.14
N GLU A 42 1.15 -18.50 -1.35
CA GLU A 42 0.72 -18.67 0.05
C GLU A 42 1.11 -17.49 0.95
N ASN A 43 2.29 -16.90 0.74
CA ASN A 43 2.84 -15.82 1.56
C ASN A 43 2.89 -14.50 0.79
N ALA A 44 2.81 -13.38 1.52
CA ALA A 44 2.98 -12.04 0.97
C ALA A 44 4.42 -11.77 0.49
N ARG A 45 5.41 -12.45 1.08
CA ARG A 45 6.84 -12.31 0.82
C ARG A 45 7.57 -13.63 1.05
N TYR A 46 8.64 -13.87 0.30
CA TYR A 46 9.48 -15.05 0.41
C TYR A 46 10.95 -14.66 0.58
N LEU A 47 11.71 -15.47 1.29
CA LEU A 47 13.16 -15.33 1.33
C LEU A 47 13.79 -15.90 0.04
N PRO A 48 14.97 -15.41 -0.37
CA PRO A 48 15.75 -16.06 -1.43
C PRO A 48 15.91 -17.57 -1.16
N ASN A 49 15.69 -18.39 -2.19
CA ASN A 49 15.74 -19.86 -2.13
C ASN A 49 14.67 -20.54 -1.25
N GLN A 50 13.71 -19.81 -0.71
CA GLN A 50 12.56 -20.41 0.00
C GLN A 50 11.65 -21.13 -1.00
N THR A 51 10.98 -22.19 -0.55
CA THR A 51 9.96 -22.87 -1.34
C THR A 51 8.75 -21.97 -1.53
N VAL A 52 8.29 -21.86 -2.77
CA VAL A 52 7.09 -21.12 -3.19
C VAL A 52 6.06 -22.12 -3.70
N ASP A 53 4.87 -22.08 -3.13
CA ASP A 53 3.69 -22.77 -3.64
C ASP A 53 2.78 -21.75 -4.32
N VAL A 54 2.57 -21.92 -5.62
CA VAL A 54 1.61 -21.12 -6.38
C VAL A 54 0.43 -22.00 -6.82
N THR A 55 -0.77 -21.46 -6.69
CA THR A 55 -2.01 -22.16 -7.09
C THR A 55 -2.83 -21.30 -8.04
N ALA A 56 -3.39 -21.93 -9.07
CA ALA A 56 -4.37 -21.32 -9.97
C ALA A 56 -5.73 -22.02 -9.80
N GLN A 57 -6.81 -21.23 -9.60
CA GLN A 57 -8.19 -21.71 -9.62
C GLN A 57 -8.71 -21.66 -11.05
N VAL A 58 -9.11 -22.79 -11.59
CA VAL A 58 -9.35 -22.99 -13.02
C VAL A 58 -10.72 -23.62 -13.28
N ARG A 59 -11.38 -23.18 -14.33
CA ARG A 59 -12.63 -23.80 -14.84
C ARG A 59 -12.48 -24.12 -16.32
N GLY A 60 -12.95 -25.27 -16.74
CA GLY A 60 -13.02 -25.63 -18.15
C GLY A 60 -11.67 -25.94 -18.82
N ALA A 61 -10.61 -26.22 -18.08
CA ALA A 61 -9.30 -26.63 -18.56
C ALA A 61 -8.82 -27.89 -17.84
N SER A 62 -7.86 -28.61 -18.43
CA SER A 62 -7.29 -29.84 -17.86
C SER A 62 -5.88 -29.66 -17.34
N HIS A 63 -5.14 -28.68 -17.87
CA HIS A 63 -3.76 -28.40 -17.51
C HIS A 63 -3.50 -26.90 -17.48
N VAL A 64 -2.52 -26.50 -16.65
CA VAL A 64 -1.99 -25.13 -16.56
C VAL A 64 -0.47 -25.21 -16.62
N ARG A 65 0.13 -24.29 -17.39
CA ARG A 65 1.57 -24.05 -17.39
C ARG A 65 1.85 -22.71 -16.71
N PHE A 66 2.74 -22.72 -15.73
CA PHE A 66 3.19 -21.51 -15.05
C PHE A 66 4.52 -21.03 -15.61
N ARG A 67 4.72 -19.73 -15.65
CA ARG A 67 6.00 -19.07 -15.93
C ARG A 67 6.29 -18.03 -14.84
N LEU A 68 7.53 -17.98 -14.41
CA LEU A 68 8.06 -16.92 -13.56
C LEU A 68 8.78 -15.90 -14.46
N MET A 69 8.34 -14.66 -14.43
CA MET A 69 8.85 -13.56 -15.26
C MET A 69 9.51 -12.52 -14.40
N HIS A 70 10.57 -11.89 -14.87
CA HIS A 70 11.21 -10.72 -14.27
C HIS A 70 11.43 -9.64 -15.32
N LEU A 71 10.87 -8.46 -15.16
CA LEU A 71 11.00 -7.31 -16.07
C LEU A 71 10.78 -7.69 -17.56
N GLY A 72 9.81 -8.56 -17.82
CA GLY A 72 9.48 -9.06 -19.17
C GLY A 72 10.28 -10.27 -19.65
N GLU A 73 11.27 -10.74 -18.90
CA GLU A 73 12.10 -11.90 -19.24
C GLU A 73 11.67 -13.14 -18.45
N GLN A 74 11.62 -14.31 -19.14
CA GLN A 74 11.27 -15.58 -18.48
C GLN A 74 12.44 -16.10 -17.64
N VAL A 75 12.21 -16.29 -16.33
CA VAL A 75 13.20 -16.83 -15.37
C VAL A 75 13.04 -18.34 -15.23
N MET A 76 11.80 -18.81 -15.04
CA MET A 76 11.48 -20.22 -14.86
C MET A 76 10.17 -20.58 -15.57
N VAL A 77 9.97 -21.89 -15.80
CA VAL A 77 8.74 -22.42 -16.37
C VAL A 77 8.46 -23.80 -15.78
N SER A 78 7.20 -24.07 -15.45
CA SER A 78 6.77 -25.41 -15.01
C SER A 78 6.54 -26.36 -16.19
N ASP A 79 6.49 -27.67 -15.91
CA ASP A 79 5.77 -28.60 -16.74
C ASP A 79 4.27 -28.29 -16.74
N ASP A 80 3.50 -28.92 -17.62
CA ASP A 80 2.03 -28.82 -17.61
C ASP A 80 1.48 -29.46 -16.33
N ARG A 81 0.81 -28.63 -15.50
CA ARG A 81 0.23 -29.05 -14.21
C ARG A 81 -1.22 -29.44 -14.41
N ALA A 82 -1.57 -30.66 -14.00
CA ALA A 82 -2.94 -31.15 -14.11
C ALA A 82 -3.86 -30.40 -13.15
N VAL A 83 -5.07 -30.08 -13.60
CA VAL A 83 -6.14 -29.50 -12.79
C VAL A 83 -6.79 -30.62 -11.96
N ASP A 84 -6.84 -30.47 -10.64
CA ASP A 84 -7.41 -31.44 -9.72
C ASP A 84 -8.97 -31.44 -9.71
N GLY A 85 -9.56 -32.32 -8.89
CA GLY A 85 -11.01 -32.42 -8.74
C GLY A 85 -11.70 -31.20 -8.12
N TYR A 86 -10.94 -30.27 -7.53
CA TYR A 86 -11.41 -28.99 -6.98
C TYR A 86 -11.19 -27.82 -7.95
N GLY A 87 -10.68 -28.10 -9.14
CA GLY A 87 -10.39 -27.08 -10.15
C GLY A 87 -9.10 -26.32 -9.85
N ARG A 88 -8.11 -26.91 -9.20
CA ARG A 88 -6.84 -26.28 -8.85
C ARG A 88 -5.68 -26.92 -9.59
N ALA A 89 -4.76 -26.08 -10.08
CA ALA A 89 -3.45 -26.49 -10.55
C ALA A 89 -2.39 -25.80 -9.71
N SER A 90 -1.37 -26.52 -9.25
CA SER A 90 -0.33 -25.98 -8.38
C SER A 90 1.07 -26.26 -8.90
N TRP A 91 1.99 -25.34 -8.60
CA TRP A 91 3.42 -25.45 -8.94
C TRP A 91 4.27 -25.07 -7.74
N GLU A 92 5.09 -26.03 -7.28
CA GLU A 92 6.09 -25.80 -6.24
C GLU A 92 7.46 -25.56 -6.89
N PHE A 93 8.18 -24.52 -6.47
CA PHE A 93 9.53 -24.20 -6.93
C PHE A 93 10.32 -23.49 -5.85
N SER A 94 11.63 -23.38 -6.03
CA SER A 94 12.49 -22.57 -5.16
C SER A 94 12.50 -21.13 -5.65
N ALA A 95 12.25 -20.16 -4.78
CA ALA A 95 12.39 -18.75 -5.10
C ALA A 95 13.79 -18.47 -5.68
N PRO A 96 13.93 -17.55 -6.63
CA PRO A 96 15.24 -17.13 -7.09
C PRO A 96 16.13 -16.66 -5.93
N ASP A 97 17.44 -16.74 -6.11
CA ASP A 97 18.44 -16.35 -5.12
C ASP A 97 18.68 -14.83 -5.03
N ARG A 98 18.11 -14.07 -5.97
CA ARG A 98 18.22 -12.61 -6.02
C ARG A 98 17.24 -11.96 -5.03
N ASP A 99 17.81 -11.35 -4.01
CA ASP A 99 17.08 -10.62 -2.97
C ASP A 99 16.52 -9.28 -3.48
N TYR A 100 15.45 -8.81 -2.86
CA TYR A 100 14.78 -7.53 -3.17
C TYR A 100 14.33 -7.43 -4.63
N THR A 101 13.62 -8.44 -5.09
CA THR A 101 13.22 -8.55 -6.48
C THR A 101 11.76 -9.01 -6.60
N GLY A 102 10.98 -8.23 -7.34
CA GLY A 102 9.62 -8.59 -7.74
C GLY A 102 9.61 -9.50 -8.97
N TYR A 103 8.68 -10.41 -9.01
CA TYR A 103 8.45 -11.31 -10.14
C TYR A 103 6.95 -11.36 -10.46
N VAL A 104 6.61 -11.65 -11.70
CA VAL A 104 5.25 -11.95 -12.12
C VAL A 104 5.14 -13.46 -12.42
N ILE A 105 4.14 -14.09 -11.83
CA ILE A 105 3.78 -15.48 -12.14
C ILE A 105 2.63 -15.46 -13.14
N GLU A 106 2.88 -15.95 -14.34
CA GLU A 106 1.86 -16.13 -15.38
C GLU A 106 1.37 -17.57 -15.39
N ALA A 107 0.05 -17.76 -15.45
CA ALA A 107 -0.60 -19.06 -15.59
C ALA A 107 -1.37 -19.11 -16.91
N ASP A 108 -1.05 -20.09 -17.78
CA ASP A 108 -1.72 -20.28 -19.05
C ASP A 108 -2.33 -21.70 -19.10
N SER A 109 -3.64 -21.79 -19.34
CA SER A 109 -4.33 -23.08 -19.47
C SER A 109 -4.22 -23.65 -20.88
N ASP A 110 -4.41 -24.98 -21.01
CA ASP A 110 -4.45 -25.70 -22.28
C ASP A 110 -5.59 -25.25 -23.21
N ASN A 111 -6.60 -24.55 -22.68
CA ASN A 111 -7.73 -24.00 -23.44
C ASN A 111 -7.62 -22.47 -23.65
N GLY A 112 -6.45 -21.87 -23.35
CA GLY A 112 -6.14 -20.47 -23.65
C GLY A 112 -6.61 -19.45 -22.60
N ALA A 113 -7.18 -19.88 -21.48
CA ALA A 113 -7.43 -19.00 -20.33
C ALA A 113 -6.08 -18.61 -19.68
N LYS A 114 -6.00 -17.40 -19.18
CA LYS A 114 -4.80 -16.81 -18.60
C LYS A 114 -5.12 -16.20 -17.26
N GLY A 115 -4.16 -16.27 -16.34
CA GLY A 115 -4.17 -15.62 -15.05
C GLY A 115 -2.77 -15.17 -14.69
N GLU A 116 -2.66 -14.33 -13.68
CA GLU A 116 -1.39 -13.80 -13.22
C GLU A 116 -1.47 -13.41 -11.74
N THR A 117 -0.33 -13.33 -11.09
CA THR A 117 -0.14 -12.75 -9.75
C THR A 117 1.32 -12.34 -9.61
N ALA A 118 1.64 -11.62 -8.54
CA ALA A 118 3.01 -11.23 -8.24
C ALA A 118 3.68 -12.16 -7.22
N LEU A 119 5.00 -12.06 -7.14
CA LEU A 119 5.84 -12.72 -6.14
C LEU A 119 6.92 -11.73 -5.67
N ASP A 120 6.96 -11.45 -4.38
CA ASP A 120 8.01 -10.68 -3.70
C ASP A 120 9.05 -11.64 -3.11
N VAL A 121 10.32 -11.48 -3.53
CA VAL A 121 11.46 -12.21 -2.98
C VAL A 121 12.36 -11.23 -2.24
N SER A 122 12.11 -11.05 -0.94
CA SER A 122 12.79 -10.07 -0.10
C SER A 122 13.09 -10.62 1.29
N SER A 123 14.32 -10.48 1.74
CA SER A 123 14.75 -10.86 3.10
C SER A 123 14.27 -9.86 4.16
N ASP A 124 13.99 -8.62 3.77
CA ASP A 124 13.57 -7.53 4.63
C ASP A 124 12.29 -6.87 4.09
N PRO A 125 11.16 -6.87 4.84
CA PRO A 125 9.90 -6.25 4.40
C PRO A 125 10.02 -4.73 4.23
N TYR A 126 10.96 -4.08 4.94
CA TYR A 126 11.14 -2.62 4.88
C TYR A 126 11.81 -2.14 3.60
N ARG A 127 12.16 -3.03 2.68
CA ARG A 127 12.65 -2.63 1.37
C ARG A 127 11.51 -2.13 0.48
N TYR A 128 10.39 -2.86 0.48
CA TYR A 128 9.22 -2.64 -0.36
C TYR A 128 7.94 -2.79 0.48
N LEU A 129 7.72 -1.85 1.39
CA LEU A 129 6.67 -1.93 2.40
C LEU A 129 5.29 -1.67 1.77
N ARG A 130 4.39 -2.65 1.85
CA ARG A 130 2.99 -2.57 1.48
C ARG A 130 2.15 -2.69 2.74
N PHE A 131 1.62 -1.56 3.21
CA PHE A 131 1.02 -1.44 4.53
C PHE A 131 -0.50 -1.46 4.43
N GLY A 132 -1.14 -2.33 5.17
CA GLY A 132 -2.59 -2.39 5.35
C GLY A 132 -3.00 -2.16 6.79
N PHE A 133 -4.30 -2.30 7.12
CA PHE A 133 -4.78 -2.11 8.48
C PHE A 133 -5.84 -3.12 8.91
N LEU A 134 -5.97 -3.31 10.21
CA LEU A 134 -7.05 -4.03 10.88
C LEU A 134 -7.67 -3.12 11.94
N ASP A 135 -9.00 -3.22 12.12
CA ASP A 135 -9.76 -2.34 13.00
C ASP A 135 -10.87 -3.05 13.81
N SER A 136 -10.95 -4.39 13.73
CA SER A 136 -12.00 -5.16 14.40
C SER A 136 -11.45 -6.44 15.04
N TYR A 137 -11.67 -6.60 16.35
CA TYR A 137 -11.10 -7.68 17.16
C TYR A 137 -12.14 -8.31 18.10
N PRO A 138 -13.29 -8.75 17.58
CA PRO A 138 -14.41 -9.20 18.40
C PRO A 138 -14.08 -10.51 19.14
N GLU A 139 -14.70 -10.69 20.31
CA GLU A 139 -14.64 -11.95 21.05
C GLU A 139 -15.29 -13.09 20.24
N GLY A 140 -14.63 -14.25 20.20
CA GLY A 140 -15.15 -15.45 19.56
C GLY A 140 -14.92 -15.54 18.04
N MET A 141 -14.12 -14.67 17.46
CA MET A 141 -13.67 -14.81 16.06
C MET A 141 -12.93 -16.13 15.88
N SER A 142 -13.40 -16.99 14.98
CA SER A 142 -12.79 -18.31 14.79
C SER A 142 -11.39 -18.20 14.17
N GLY A 143 -10.50 -19.18 14.44
CA GLY A 143 -9.19 -19.21 13.80
C GLY A 143 -9.26 -19.30 12.26
N GLU A 144 -10.32 -19.90 11.71
CA GLU A 144 -10.57 -19.92 10.26
C GLU A 144 -10.91 -18.54 9.73
N ASP A 145 -11.71 -17.74 10.47
CA ASP A 145 -12.03 -16.36 10.08
C ASP A 145 -10.81 -15.45 10.19
N GLN A 146 -10.00 -15.59 11.26
CA GLN A 146 -8.74 -14.87 11.43
C GLN A 146 -7.80 -15.15 10.24
N GLN A 147 -7.63 -16.43 9.90
CA GLN A 147 -6.78 -16.81 8.76
C GLN A 147 -7.32 -16.25 7.44
N ARG A 148 -8.65 -16.30 7.22
CA ARG A 148 -9.27 -15.78 5.99
C ARG A 148 -9.04 -14.27 5.82
N VAL A 149 -9.17 -13.49 6.89
CA VAL A 149 -8.89 -12.04 6.86
C VAL A 149 -7.46 -11.77 6.40
N ILE A 150 -6.50 -12.50 6.94
CA ILE A 150 -5.09 -12.33 6.58
C ILE A 150 -4.80 -12.88 5.17
N ASP A 151 -5.39 -14.02 4.79
CA ASP A 151 -5.23 -14.59 3.45
C ASP A 151 -5.72 -13.63 2.35
N ASP A 152 -6.82 -12.92 2.57
CA ASP A 152 -7.32 -11.92 1.64
C ASP A 152 -6.33 -10.76 1.49
N LEU A 153 -5.75 -10.27 2.56
CA LEU A 153 -4.76 -9.18 2.51
C LEU A 153 -3.41 -9.61 1.93
N ALA A 154 -2.89 -10.77 2.36
CA ALA A 154 -1.59 -11.26 1.94
C ALA A 154 -1.57 -11.82 0.52
N GLN A 155 -2.58 -12.61 0.14
CA GLN A 155 -2.60 -13.36 -1.12
C GLN A 155 -3.27 -12.60 -2.27
N LYS A 156 -4.16 -11.64 -1.97
CA LYS A 156 -4.88 -10.85 -2.98
C LYS A 156 -4.22 -9.48 -3.21
N TYR A 157 -3.74 -8.85 -2.15
CA TYR A 157 -3.19 -7.50 -2.17
C TYR A 157 -1.69 -7.46 -1.84
N HIS A 158 -1.05 -8.60 -1.61
CA HIS A 158 0.38 -8.71 -1.29
C HIS A 158 0.82 -7.80 -0.11
N ILE A 159 -0.09 -7.50 0.82
CA ILE A 159 0.20 -6.71 2.01
C ILE A 159 1.21 -7.47 2.86
N ASN A 160 2.34 -6.83 3.20
CA ASN A 160 3.42 -7.42 3.98
C ASN A 160 3.62 -6.78 5.36
N ALA A 161 2.79 -5.78 5.72
CA ALA A 161 2.73 -5.20 7.05
C ALA A 161 1.31 -4.72 7.37
N LEU A 162 0.86 -4.84 8.60
CA LEU A 162 -0.48 -4.48 9.05
C LEU A 162 -0.44 -3.60 10.28
N GLN A 163 -1.13 -2.47 10.24
CA GLN A 163 -1.42 -1.64 11.39
C GLN A 163 -2.68 -2.17 12.10
N PHE A 164 -2.57 -2.52 13.37
CA PHE A 164 -3.69 -2.83 14.24
C PHE A 164 -4.18 -1.53 14.86
N TYR A 165 -5.28 -1.01 14.34
CA TYR A 165 -5.81 0.29 14.73
C TYR A 165 -6.78 0.16 15.90
N ASP A 166 -6.75 1.10 16.87
CA ASP A 166 -7.64 1.21 18.04
C ASP A 166 -7.81 -0.08 18.90
N TRP A 167 -6.84 -0.97 18.85
CA TRP A 167 -6.85 -2.23 19.60
C TRP A 167 -6.65 -2.07 21.12
N MET A 168 -6.04 -0.96 21.55
CA MET A 168 -5.53 -0.76 22.90
C MET A 168 -6.63 -0.49 23.93
N TYR A 169 -6.34 -0.82 25.21
CA TYR A 169 -7.18 -0.47 26.34
C TYR A 169 -7.18 1.05 26.61
N ARG A 170 -5.99 1.63 26.71
CA ARG A 170 -5.76 3.06 26.92
C ARG A 170 -4.49 3.46 26.18
N HIS A 171 -4.33 4.74 25.86
CA HIS A 171 -3.14 5.22 25.17
C HIS A 171 -1.87 5.11 26.04
N GLU A 172 -1.96 5.50 27.32
CA GLU A 172 -0.86 5.46 28.27
C GLU A 172 -0.64 4.09 28.94
N ALA A 173 -1.54 3.15 28.73
CA ALA A 173 -1.50 1.78 29.23
C ALA A 173 -2.26 0.84 28.29
N PRO A 174 -1.67 0.56 27.08
CA PRO A 174 -2.38 -0.12 26.00
C PRO A 174 -2.70 -1.60 26.33
N VAL A 175 -1.88 -2.28 27.11
CA VAL A 175 -2.07 -3.69 27.50
C VAL A 175 -2.65 -3.75 28.92
N PRO A 176 -3.91 -4.17 29.08
CA PRO A 176 -4.50 -4.33 30.42
C PRO A 176 -4.08 -5.66 31.07
N TYR A 177 -3.95 -5.65 32.40
CA TYR A 177 -3.58 -6.85 33.17
C TYR A 177 -4.62 -7.19 34.24
N GLU A 178 -4.87 -8.51 34.40
CA GLU A 178 -5.56 -9.12 35.51
C GLU A 178 -4.55 -9.92 36.36
N GLY A 179 -4.12 -9.35 37.47
CA GLY A 179 -2.98 -9.87 38.23
C GLY A 179 -1.66 -9.76 37.45
N ASN A 180 -1.06 -10.87 37.09
CA ASN A 180 0.19 -10.94 36.33
C ASN A 180 -0.01 -11.40 34.87
N SER A 181 -1.23 -11.50 34.39
CA SER A 181 -1.54 -11.96 33.05
C SER A 181 -2.27 -10.87 32.29
N VAL A 182 -2.06 -10.79 30.97
CA VAL A 182 -2.85 -9.92 30.11
C VAL A 182 -4.33 -10.30 30.23
N ALA A 183 -5.20 -9.31 30.36
CA ALA A 183 -6.64 -9.52 30.43
C ALA A 183 -7.16 -10.25 29.17
N PRO A 184 -8.12 -11.18 29.31
CA PRO A 184 -8.65 -11.90 28.15
C PRO A 184 -9.50 -11.01 27.22
N THR A 185 -10.14 -9.99 27.80
CA THR A 185 -10.94 -9.00 27.05
C THR A 185 -10.86 -7.64 27.73
N TRP A 186 -11.08 -6.58 26.95
CA TRP A 186 -11.18 -5.19 27.48
C TRP A 186 -12.09 -4.35 26.59
N SER A 187 -12.50 -3.20 27.10
CA SER A 187 -13.07 -2.15 26.25
C SER A 187 -11.94 -1.26 25.77
N SER A 188 -11.91 -0.97 24.47
CA SER A 188 -10.99 0.04 23.93
C SER A 188 -11.30 1.45 24.48
N TRP A 189 -10.47 2.39 24.20
CA TRP A 189 -10.71 3.80 24.56
C TRP A 189 -12.01 4.34 23.92
N GLY A 190 -12.38 3.85 22.72
CA GLY A 190 -13.63 4.15 22.02
C GLY A 190 -14.87 3.45 22.59
N GLY A 191 -14.67 2.45 23.44
CA GLY A 191 -15.76 1.66 24.05
C GLY A 191 -16.06 0.33 23.35
N GLU A 192 -15.33 -0.02 22.28
CA GLU A 192 -15.47 -1.31 21.59
C GLU A 192 -14.89 -2.46 22.44
N LYS A 193 -15.52 -3.62 22.35
CA LYS A 193 -15.06 -4.80 23.08
C LYS A 193 -13.97 -5.51 22.31
N MET A 194 -12.79 -5.62 22.91
CA MET A 194 -11.59 -6.24 22.36
C MET A 194 -11.34 -7.62 22.97
N SER A 195 -10.82 -8.54 22.16
CA SER A 195 -10.43 -9.88 22.60
C SER A 195 -8.94 -10.11 22.36
N ARG A 196 -8.22 -10.47 23.44
CA ARG A 196 -6.82 -10.87 23.35
C ARG A 196 -6.63 -12.03 22.39
N ASP A 197 -7.45 -13.09 22.52
CA ASP A 197 -7.32 -14.29 21.69
C ASP A 197 -7.52 -13.99 20.20
N THR A 198 -8.37 -13.01 19.86
CA THR A 198 -8.55 -12.55 18.46
C THR A 198 -7.35 -11.75 17.98
N ILE A 199 -6.82 -10.83 18.80
CA ILE A 199 -5.65 -10.02 18.43
C ILE A 199 -4.42 -10.91 18.23
N GLU A 200 -4.10 -11.77 19.21
CA GLU A 200 -2.97 -12.72 19.10
C GLU A 200 -3.17 -13.71 17.93
N GLY A 201 -4.41 -14.15 17.69
CA GLY A 201 -4.73 -15.02 16.56
C GLY A 201 -4.50 -14.37 15.20
N LEU A 202 -4.87 -13.09 15.04
CA LEU A 202 -4.61 -12.30 13.81
C LEU A 202 -3.11 -12.03 13.64
N ILE A 203 -2.37 -11.72 14.71
CA ILE A 203 -0.90 -11.57 14.67
C ILE A 203 -0.25 -12.88 14.21
N ASN A 204 -0.62 -14.02 14.81
CA ASN A 204 -0.07 -15.32 14.43
C ASN A 204 -0.40 -15.68 12.97
N ALA A 205 -1.63 -15.40 12.51
CA ALA A 205 -2.03 -15.62 11.12
C ALA A 205 -1.22 -14.72 10.15
N ALA A 206 -0.98 -13.45 10.51
CA ALA A 206 -0.15 -12.51 9.74
C ALA A 206 1.30 -13.02 9.63
N GLN A 207 1.93 -13.35 10.76
CA GLN A 207 3.30 -13.89 10.80
C GLN A 207 3.43 -15.20 10.00
N TRP A 208 2.40 -16.05 10.03
CA TRP A 208 2.35 -17.27 9.21
C TRP A 208 2.41 -16.98 7.71
N ARG A 209 1.88 -15.83 7.27
CA ARG A 209 1.89 -15.35 5.87
C ARG A 209 3.05 -14.41 5.54
N SER A 210 4.06 -14.31 6.41
CA SER A 210 5.18 -13.37 6.27
C SER A 210 4.72 -11.90 6.21
N VAL A 211 3.73 -11.56 7.03
CA VAL A 211 3.19 -10.21 7.22
C VAL A 211 3.51 -9.75 8.64
N ASP A 212 4.15 -8.59 8.78
CA ASP A 212 4.50 -8.03 10.07
C ASP A 212 3.31 -7.28 10.69
N ALA A 213 3.12 -7.39 11.99
CA ALA A 213 2.02 -6.77 12.75
C ALA A 213 2.51 -5.58 13.59
N TYR A 214 1.88 -4.42 13.46
CA TYR A 214 2.21 -3.17 14.16
C TYR A 214 1.02 -2.66 14.96
N PRO A 215 1.15 -2.43 16.28
CA PRO A 215 0.13 -1.74 17.05
C PRO A 215 0.11 -0.25 16.70
N TYR A 216 -1.05 0.32 16.52
CA TYR A 216 -1.24 1.76 16.62
C TYR A 216 -0.96 2.20 18.06
N SER A 217 -0.19 3.26 18.25
CA SER A 217 0.21 3.74 19.57
C SER A 217 0.37 5.27 19.55
N MET A 218 -0.45 5.95 20.33
CA MET A 218 -0.31 7.40 20.50
C MET A 218 0.96 7.72 21.31
N SER A 219 1.81 8.61 20.79
CA SER A 219 3.14 8.88 21.35
C SER A 219 3.15 9.72 22.62
N TYR A 220 2.12 10.52 22.84
CA TYR A 220 2.14 11.53 23.89
C TYR A 220 0.77 11.90 24.47
N ALA A 221 -0.19 10.99 24.42
CA ALA A 221 -1.51 11.20 24.98
C ALA A 221 -1.84 10.22 26.10
N ALA A 222 -2.61 10.68 27.07
CA ALA A 222 -3.14 9.89 28.16
C ALA A 222 -4.62 10.23 28.38
N LEU A 223 -5.46 9.21 28.60
CA LEU A 223 -6.88 9.37 28.84
C LEU A 223 -7.15 9.89 30.26
N ASN A 224 -8.29 10.51 30.43
CA ASN A 224 -8.70 11.00 31.75
C ASN A 224 -8.56 9.91 32.84
N GLY A 225 -8.04 10.26 34.03
CA GLY A 225 -7.74 9.30 35.09
C GLY A 225 -6.38 8.59 34.98
N TYR A 226 -5.50 9.07 34.09
CA TYR A 226 -4.17 8.53 33.83
C TYR A 226 -3.26 8.41 35.06
N GLU A 227 -3.52 9.19 36.13
CA GLU A 227 -2.74 9.11 37.38
C GLU A 227 -2.81 7.71 38.02
N SER A 228 -3.91 7.01 37.83
CA SER A 228 -4.09 5.62 38.30
C SER A 228 -3.22 4.63 37.56
N TYR A 229 -2.64 5.03 36.40
CA TYR A 229 -1.77 4.23 35.55
C TYR A 229 -0.30 4.70 35.62
N GLY A 230 0.04 5.49 36.66
CA GLY A 230 1.42 5.92 36.94
C GLY A 230 1.88 7.14 36.19
N VAL A 231 1.00 7.85 35.47
CA VAL A 231 1.32 9.07 34.75
C VAL A 231 1.18 10.27 35.67
N ASN A 232 2.22 11.12 35.72
CA ASN A 232 2.23 12.31 36.58
C ASN A 232 1.65 13.53 35.83
N PRO A 233 0.72 14.28 36.43
CA PRO A 233 0.19 15.54 35.86
C PRO A 233 1.26 16.57 35.49
N ASP A 234 2.42 16.57 36.14
CA ASP A 234 3.54 17.47 35.81
C ASP A 234 4.23 17.13 34.49
N TRP A 235 3.91 16.00 33.86
CA TRP A 235 4.44 15.62 32.55
C TRP A 235 3.63 16.17 31.37
N ARG A 236 2.53 16.91 31.65
CA ARG A 236 1.66 17.48 30.60
C ARG A 236 2.33 18.63 29.87
N LEU A 237 1.97 18.75 28.60
CA LEU A 237 2.20 19.96 27.82
C LEU A 237 1.19 21.05 28.19
N THR A 238 1.65 22.30 28.12
CA THR A 238 0.83 23.48 28.31
C THR A 238 1.01 24.45 27.14
N TYR A 239 -0.02 25.25 26.86
CA TYR A 239 0.11 26.37 25.94
C TYR A 239 0.99 27.46 26.54
N ARG A 240 2.04 27.89 25.85
CA ARG A 240 2.94 28.97 26.31
C ARG A 240 2.22 30.28 26.61
N SER A 241 1.18 30.58 25.82
CA SER A 241 0.40 31.81 25.93
C SER A 241 -0.45 31.89 27.19
N SER A 242 -1.03 30.79 27.67
CA SER A 242 -1.97 30.74 28.76
C SER A 242 -1.48 29.97 29.99
N GLY A 243 -0.50 29.08 29.81
CA GLY A 243 -0.09 28.10 30.82
C GLY A 243 -1.13 27.01 31.09
N SER A 244 -2.22 26.98 30.32
CA SER A 244 -3.25 25.95 30.43
C SER A 244 -2.76 24.63 29.85
N PRO A 245 -3.10 23.47 30.48
CA PRO A 245 -2.78 22.17 29.90
C PRO A 245 -3.46 21.97 28.56
N TRP A 246 -2.76 21.27 27.63
CA TRP A 246 -3.35 20.90 26.37
C TRP A 246 -4.14 19.60 26.53
N SER A 247 -5.42 19.67 26.21
CA SER A 247 -6.33 18.52 26.20
C SER A 247 -7.48 18.76 25.23
N PHE A 248 -8.10 17.69 24.77
CA PHE A 248 -9.35 17.76 24.00
C PHE A 248 -10.18 16.48 24.18
N GLU A 249 -11.49 16.59 24.00
CA GLU A 249 -12.41 15.43 24.01
C GLU A 249 -12.42 14.80 22.61
N MET A 250 -12.12 13.50 22.53
CA MET A 250 -12.18 12.76 21.28
C MET A 250 -13.62 12.51 20.82
N LEU A 251 -14.48 12.20 21.77
CA LEU A 251 -15.91 11.94 21.52
C LEU A 251 -16.73 13.03 22.21
N ALA A 252 -17.60 13.69 21.45
CA ALA A 252 -18.44 14.77 21.98
C ALA A 252 -19.30 14.27 23.16
N ASN A 253 -19.31 15.07 24.25
CA ASN A 253 -20.05 14.75 25.49
C ASN A 253 -19.56 13.49 26.23
N ARG A 254 -18.34 13.04 25.97
CA ARG A 254 -17.68 11.90 26.60
C ARG A 254 -16.42 12.35 27.34
N PRO A 255 -16.50 12.89 28.57
CA PRO A 255 -15.35 13.36 29.36
C PRO A 255 -14.32 12.25 29.65
N ASP A 256 -14.71 10.98 29.64
CA ASP A 256 -13.85 9.82 29.73
C ASP A 256 -12.95 9.64 28.50
N SER A 257 -13.34 10.18 27.34
CA SER A 257 -12.55 10.22 26.11
C SER A 257 -11.60 11.43 26.03
N THR A 258 -11.46 12.24 27.09
CA THR A 258 -10.52 13.38 27.10
C THR A 258 -9.08 12.88 27.03
N LEU A 259 -8.35 13.33 26.01
CA LEU A 259 -6.91 13.16 25.89
C LEU A 259 -6.19 14.32 26.55
N TRP A 260 -5.29 14.01 27.46
CA TRP A 260 -4.31 14.93 28.03
C TRP A 260 -2.97 14.72 27.33
N ILE A 261 -2.41 15.79 26.79
CA ILE A 261 -1.20 15.69 25.99
C ILE A 261 0.04 15.82 26.87
N MET A 262 0.88 14.83 26.83
CA MET A 262 2.11 14.69 27.61
C MET A 262 3.32 15.23 26.85
N ASP A 263 4.34 15.63 27.56
CA ASP A 263 5.57 16.17 26.99
C ASP A 263 6.52 15.03 26.55
N PRO A 264 6.69 14.75 25.25
CA PRO A 264 7.59 13.71 24.79
C PRO A 264 9.08 14.07 24.98
N SER A 265 9.41 15.31 25.35
CA SER A 265 10.76 15.69 25.77
C SER A 265 11.06 15.35 27.23
N ASN A 266 10.02 15.06 28.04
CA ASN A 266 10.17 14.68 29.45
C ASN A 266 10.70 13.25 29.59
N PRO A 267 11.85 13.01 30.23
CA PRO A 267 12.44 11.67 30.34
C PRO A 267 11.58 10.67 31.10
N GLN A 268 10.77 11.13 32.08
CA GLN A 268 9.91 10.22 32.86
C GLN A 268 8.70 9.78 32.05
N TRP A 269 8.07 10.70 31.27
CA TRP A 269 7.03 10.31 30.32
C TRP A 269 7.58 9.33 29.30
N ARG A 270 8.72 9.63 28.65
CA ARG A 270 9.33 8.70 27.69
C ARG A 270 9.61 7.32 28.30
N SER A 271 10.22 7.30 29.51
CA SER A 271 10.46 6.02 30.19
C SER A 271 9.18 5.24 30.46
N HIS A 272 8.09 5.92 30.84
CA HIS A 272 6.80 5.32 31.06
C HIS A 272 6.25 4.74 29.75
N ILE A 273 6.10 5.58 28.71
CA ILE A 273 5.42 5.16 27.48
C ILE A 273 6.23 4.10 26.69
N VAL A 274 7.56 4.20 26.69
CA VAL A 274 8.43 3.18 26.08
C VAL A 274 8.29 1.84 26.79
N SER A 275 8.12 1.83 28.14
CA SER A 275 7.85 0.57 28.85
C SER A 275 6.52 -0.07 28.43
N GLN A 276 5.52 0.75 28.04
CA GLN A 276 4.25 0.23 27.52
C GLN A 276 4.41 -0.35 26.11
N TYR A 277 5.29 0.21 25.29
CA TYR A 277 5.59 -0.34 23.96
C TYR A 277 6.33 -1.69 24.06
N VAL A 278 7.19 -1.86 25.07
CA VAL A 278 7.78 -3.18 25.35
C VAL A 278 6.70 -4.22 25.68
N HIS A 279 5.68 -3.86 26.47
CA HIS A 279 4.56 -4.77 26.75
C HIS A 279 3.75 -5.14 25.49
N GLN A 280 3.60 -4.22 24.52
CA GLN A 280 2.95 -4.53 23.24
C GLN A 280 3.71 -5.60 22.44
N THR A 281 5.04 -5.50 22.40
CA THR A 281 5.87 -6.45 21.65
C THR A 281 6.09 -7.76 22.39
N ASP A 282 6.29 -7.73 23.69
CA ASP A 282 6.69 -8.91 24.48
C ASP A 282 5.48 -9.72 24.98
N ASP A 283 4.39 -9.05 25.36
CA ASP A 283 3.25 -9.73 26.02
C ASP A 283 2.09 -10.00 25.04
N ILE A 284 1.97 -9.23 23.92
CA ILE A 284 0.96 -9.44 22.86
C ILE A 284 1.57 -10.09 21.62
N GLY A 285 2.84 -9.78 21.30
CA GLY A 285 3.56 -10.43 20.21
C GLY A 285 3.67 -9.61 18.92
N PHE A 286 3.47 -8.28 18.97
CA PHE A 286 3.66 -7.40 17.82
C PHE A 286 5.11 -7.36 17.32
N ASP A 287 5.29 -7.20 16.00
CA ASP A 287 6.60 -7.22 15.33
C ASP A 287 7.32 -5.89 15.36
N GLY A 288 6.63 -4.80 15.67
CA GLY A 288 7.19 -3.46 15.75
C GLY A 288 6.26 -2.51 16.49
N THR A 289 6.45 -1.19 16.29
CA THR A 289 5.60 -0.16 16.87
C THR A 289 5.31 0.93 15.84
N HIS A 290 4.04 1.28 15.66
CA HIS A 290 3.61 2.45 14.90
C HIS A 290 3.20 3.55 15.87
N LEU A 291 3.96 4.65 15.89
CA LEU A 291 3.71 5.81 16.74
C LEU A 291 2.88 6.86 16.00
N ASP A 292 1.92 7.42 16.69
CA ASP A 292 1.09 8.50 16.14
C ASP A 292 1.20 9.78 16.98
N GLN A 293 0.82 10.90 16.37
CA GLN A 293 0.79 12.23 16.96
C GLN A 293 -0.32 13.08 16.32
N LEU A 294 -0.59 14.26 16.83
CA LEU A 294 -1.77 15.06 16.52
C LEU A 294 -1.55 16.16 15.46
N GLY A 295 -0.35 16.29 14.91
CA GLY A 295 -0.03 17.36 13.96
C GLY A 295 0.33 18.70 14.66
N ASP A 296 0.41 19.76 13.85
CA ASP A 296 0.75 21.12 14.30
C ASP A 296 -0.49 21.88 14.80
N TRP A 297 -0.99 21.51 15.96
CA TRP A 297 -2.15 22.15 16.60
C TRP A 297 -1.77 23.39 17.40
N GLY A 298 -1.03 24.32 16.81
CA GLY A 298 -0.59 25.54 17.47
C GLY A 298 0.77 25.38 18.15
N HIS A 299 1.60 24.49 17.64
CA HIS A 299 2.97 24.29 18.08
C HIS A 299 3.92 25.29 17.44
N SER A 300 3.55 25.92 16.34
CA SER A 300 4.31 27.01 15.71
C SER A 300 4.15 28.32 16.47
N ASP A 301 5.14 29.20 16.39
CA ASP A 301 5.08 30.52 16.99
C ASP A 301 3.93 31.39 16.47
N ASP A 302 3.34 31.05 15.35
CA ASP A 302 2.23 31.76 14.71
C ASP A 302 0.86 31.44 15.34
N HIS A 303 0.76 30.31 16.07
CA HIS A 303 -0.45 29.90 16.77
C HIS A 303 -0.24 29.77 18.28
N GLN A 304 -0.72 30.75 19.05
CA GLN A 304 -0.72 30.75 20.52
C GLN A 304 0.66 30.67 21.22
N GLY A 305 1.76 30.92 20.49
CA GLY A 305 3.10 30.98 21.10
C GLY A 305 3.73 29.61 21.40
N GLY A 306 3.24 28.52 20.79
CA GLY A 306 3.83 27.16 20.90
C GLY A 306 3.53 26.44 22.23
N MET A 307 4.21 25.34 22.46
CA MET A 307 4.03 24.49 23.65
C MET A 307 5.18 24.61 24.65
N ALA A 308 4.87 24.33 25.91
CA ALA A 308 5.82 24.37 27.02
C ALA A 308 5.54 23.25 28.04
N THR A 309 6.53 22.96 28.87
CA THR A 309 6.35 22.14 30.08
C THR A 309 5.42 22.86 31.08
N THR A 310 4.93 22.17 32.09
CA THR A 310 4.14 22.77 33.20
C THR A 310 4.89 23.88 33.96
N SER A 311 6.23 23.91 33.88
CA SER A 311 7.08 24.97 34.41
C SER A 311 7.34 26.11 33.42
N GLY A 312 6.75 26.10 32.23
CA GLY A 312 6.86 27.17 31.23
C GLY A 312 8.11 27.09 30.35
N ILE A 313 8.86 25.98 30.34
CA ILE A 313 10.01 25.78 29.46
C ILE A 313 9.50 25.39 28.07
N PRO A 314 9.90 26.10 26.97
CA PRO A 314 9.51 25.75 25.62
C PRO A 314 9.91 24.30 25.22
N VAL A 315 9.04 23.62 24.53
CA VAL A 315 9.27 22.24 24.04
C VAL A 315 9.36 22.23 22.52
N ASP A 316 10.43 21.60 22.01
CA ASP A 316 10.63 21.29 20.58
C ASP A 316 10.09 19.88 20.33
N LEU A 317 8.83 19.79 19.90
CA LEU A 317 8.14 18.52 19.68
C LEU A 317 8.76 17.68 18.57
N PRO A 318 9.07 18.21 17.36
CA PRO A 318 9.73 17.46 16.29
C PRO A 318 11.01 16.75 16.76
N LYS A 319 11.86 17.45 17.49
CA LYS A 319 13.08 16.87 18.05
C LYS A 319 12.80 15.83 19.14
N ALA A 320 11.77 16.03 19.96
CA ALA A 320 11.38 15.08 20.98
C ALA A 320 10.87 13.77 20.39
N PHE A 321 10.16 13.81 19.25
CA PHE A 321 9.70 12.61 18.51
C PHE A 321 10.87 11.76 18.01
N GLY A 322 11.89 12.38 17.42
CA GLY A 322 13.10 11.63 17.02
C GLY A 322 13.75 10.89 18.20
N THR A 323 13.86 11.56 19.37
CA THR A 323 14.39 10.90 20.58
C THR A 323 13.50 9.75 21.08
N LEU A 324 12.18 9.89 20.98
CA LEU A 324 11.24 8.84 21.36
C LEU A 324 11.36 7.61 20.47
N ILE A 325 11.48 7.80 19.14
CA ILE A 325 11.72 6.73 18.18
C ILE A 325 12.98 5.95 18.55
N ASP A 326 14.11 6.65 18.75
CA ASP A 326 15.39 6.02 19.11
C ASP A 326 15.27 5.18 20.37
N GLN A 327 14.66 5.73 21.44
CA GLN A 327 14.50 5.02 22.70
C GLN A 327 13.53 3.83 22.61
N THR A 328 12.50 3.92 21.75
CA THR A 328 11.59 2.80 21.51
C THR A 328 12.31 1.67 20.79
N MET A 329 13.08 1.97 19.74
CA MET A 329 13.88 0.97 19.03
C MET A 329 14.91 0.30 19.95
N ASP A 330 15.61 1.09 20.77
CA ASP A 330 16.60 0.57 21.71
C ASP A 330 15.97 -0.37 22.77
N ALA A 331 14.79 -0.04 23.26
CA ALA A 331 14.12 -0.80 24.32
C ALA A 331 13.43 -2.05 23.80
N THR A 332 12.78 -1.99 22.66
CA THR A 332 12.04 -3.13 22.06
C THR A 332 12.92 -4.03 21.20
N GLY A 333 14.02 -3.51 20.65
CA GLY A 333 14.80 -4.19 19.62
C GLY A 333 14.04 -4.45 18.33
N LYS A 334 12.93 -3.72 18.11
CA LYS A 334 11.97 -3.91 17.02
C LYS A 334 11.90 -2.67 16.13
N PRO A 335 11.41 -2.81 14.88
CA PRO A 335 11.15 -1.69 13.98
C PRO A 335 10.15 -0.67 14.55
N VAL A 336 10.39 0.61 14.25
CA VAL A 336 9.52 1.72 14.66
C VAL A 336 9.27 2.65 13.48
N GLY A 337 8.02 2.96 13.23
CA GLY A 337 7.58 4.03 12.35
C GLY A 337 6.80 5.08 13.13
N MET A 338 6.72 6.31 12.61
CA MET A 338 5.94 7.36 13.22
C MET A 338 5.24 8.22 12.17
N ASN A 339 3.98 8.57 12.45
CA ASN A 339 3.18 9.44 11.60
C ASN A 339 3.67 10.90 11.68
N ALA A 340 4.05 11.46 10.53
CA ALA A 340 4.27 12.89 10.36
C ALA A 340 2.97 13.53 9.85
N VAL A 341 2.01 13.76 10.75
CA VAL A 341 0.68 14.30 10.39
C VAL A 341 0.84 15.63 9.65
N ASP A 342 0.36 15.66 8.41
CA ASP A 342 0.50 16.77 7.45
C ASP A 342 1.93 17.33 7.32
N GLY A 343 2.92 16.45 7.52
CA GLY A 343 4.35 16.77 7.46
C GLY A 343 4.96 17.29 8.76
N PHE A 344 4.20 17.44 9.85
CA PHE A 344 4.73 17.95 11.10
C PHE A 344 5.80 17.04 11.69
N GLY A 345 7.01 17.56 11.86
CA GLY A 345 8.17 16.84 12.38
C GLY A 345 8.86 15.89 11.39
N MET A 346 8.43 15.87 10.12
CA MET A 346 8.95 14.98 9.08
C MET A 346 10.48 15.05 8.95
N ASP A 347 11.07 16.23 9.01
CA ASP A 347 12.51 16.44 8.85
C ASP A 347 13.32 15.72 9.96
N HIS A 348 12.88 15.78 11.20
CA HIS A 348 13.50 15.08 12.32
C HIS A 348 13.27 13.56 12.29
N MET A 349 12.05 13.13 11.91
CA MET A 349 11.72 11.71 11.80
C MET A 349 12.44 11.04 10.62
N ALA A 350 12.48 11.72 9.45
CA ALA A 350 13.12 11.22 8.26
C ALA A 350 14.64 11.13 8.40
N ALA A 351 15.28 12.14 9.01
CA ALA A 351 16.72 12.13 9.29
C ALA A 351 17.12 11.20 10.44
N GLY A 352 16.15 10.73 11.25
CA GLY A 352 16.36 9.88 12.40
C GLY A 352 16.42 8.37 12.08
N SER A 353 16.27 7.55 13.11
CA SER A 353 16.39 6.08 13.03
C SER A 353 15.09 5.37 12.64
N ALA A 354 13.96 6.07 12.46
CA ALA A 354 12.71 5.45 12.04
C ALA A 354 12.93 4.46 10.89
N THR A 355 12.36 3.26 10.99
CA THR A 355 12.55 2.18 10.02
C THR A 355 11.88 2.50 8.70
N TYR A 356 10.70 3.07 8.74
CA TYR A 356 9.94 3.55 7.60
C TYR A 356 9.37 4.95 7.87
N GLN A 357 9.02 5.66 6.82
CA GLN A 357 8.39 6.96 6.88
C GLN A 357 6.88 6.79 6.70
N TYR A 358 6.10 7.46 7.55
CA TYR A 358 4.65 7.45 7.45
C TYR A 358 4.12 8.89 7.52
N THR A 359 3.14 9.18 6.69
CA THR A 359 2.53 10.52 6.64
C THR A 359 1.04 10.40 6.39
N GLU A 360 0.28 11.06 7.23
CA GLU A 360 -1.12 11.34 7.01
C GLU A 360 -1.23 12.69 6.30
N MET A 361 -1.82 12.71 5.08
CA MET A 361 -1.86 13.92 4.26
C MET A 361 -3.20 14.66 4.39
N TRP A 362 -3.11 15.93 4.74
CA TRP A 362 -4.25 16.82 4.97
C TRP A 362 -4.22 18.04 4.03
N ASP A 363 -4.70 19.20 4.52
CA ASP A 363 -4.96 20.40 3.74
C ASP A 363 -3.70 21.05 3.14
N SER A 364 -2.51 20.78 3.70
CA SER A 364 -1.23 21.27 3.15
C SER A 364 -0.77 20.46 1.93
N HIS A 365 -1.41 19.33 1.63
CA HIS A 365 -1.01 18.41 0.57
C HIS A 365 -2.20 17.98 -0.30
N GLU A 366 -3.09 18.90 -0.68
CA GLU A 366 -4.29 18.59 -1.46
C GLU A 366 -4.02 18.41 -2.97
N ARG A 367 -2.88 18.91 -3.47
CA ARG A 367 -2.52 18.84 -4.89
C ARG A 367 -1.49 17.75 -5.17
N TYR A 368 -1.54 17.14 -6.35
CA TYR A 368 -0.52 16.15 -6.77
C TYR A 368 0.90 16.71 -6.71
N GLU A 369 1.11 18.00 -7.06
CA GLU A 369 2.44 18.62 -6.97
C GLU A 369 2.96 18.79 -5.53
N GLU A 370 2.07 19.00 -4.58
CA GLU A 370 2.41 19.11 -3.16
C GLU A 370 2.82 17.74 -2.60
N VAL A 371 2.04 16.70 -2.93
CA VAL A 371 2.36 15.29 -2.61
C VAL A 371 3.72 14.90 -3.20
N GLN A 372 3.95 15.18 -4.49
CA GLN A 372 5.24 14.92 -5.16
C GLN A 372 6.40 15.60 -4.45
N SER A 373 6.27 16.88 -4.16
CA SER A 373 7.32 17.70 -3.53
C SER A 373 7.65 17.20 -2.14
N TYR A 374 6.61 16.87 -1.34
CA TYR A 374 6.75 16.32 -0.01
C TYR A 374 7.48 14.97 -0.03
N LEU A 375 7.05 14.03 -0.86
CA LEU A 375 7.66 12.70 -0.95
C LEU A 375 9.11 12.79 -1.44
N GLN A 376 9.41 13.69 -2.37
CA GLN A 376 10.78 13.90 -2.83
C GLN A 376 11.68 14.41 -1.70
N GLN A 377 11.22 15.37 -0.90
CA GLN A 377 11.96 15.89 0.25
C GLN A 377 12.16 14.80 1.32
N GLN A 378 11.10 14.08 1.69
CA GLN A 378 11.14 13.00 2.66
C GLN A 378 12.17 11.92 2.27
N ARG A 379 12.19 11.53 0.97
CA ARG A 379 13.15 10.54 0.45
C ARG A 379 14.60 11.02 0.53
N ILE A 380 14.85 12.30 0.22
CA ILE A 380 16.19 12.88 0.35
C ILE A 380 16.66 12.83 1.79
N LEU A 381 15.81 13.24 2.74
CA LEU A 381 16.16 13.29 4.16
C LEU A 381 16.32 11.91 4.79
N SER A 382 15.49 10.95 4.40
CA SER A 382 15.51 9.60 4.95
C SER A 382 16.55 8.67 4.30
N GLY A 383 17.23 9.10 3.23
CA GLY A 383 18.09 8.22 2.44
C GLY A 383 17.32 7.15 1.69
N ASN A 384 16.15 7.49 1.17
CA ASN A 384 15.24 6.61 0.44
C ASN A 384 14.66 5.44 1.27
N LYS A 385 14.40 5.64 2.56
CA LYS A 385 13.59 4.68 3.33
C LYS A 385 12.18 4.58 2.73
N PRO A 386 11.48 3.45 2.92
CA PRO A 386 10.10 3.30 2.45
C PRO A 386 9.20 4.42 2.97
N ALA A 387 8.35 4.93 2.10
CA ALA A 387 7.35 5.92 2.43
C ALA A 387 5.95 5.31 2.32
N VAL A 388 5.15 5.47 3.37
CA VAL A 388 3.75 5.06 3.46
C VAL A 388 2.90 6.32 3.64
N VAL A 389 1.86 6.44 2.84
CA VAL A 389 0.93 7.57 2.90
C VAL A 389 -0.43 7.10 3.37
N ALA A 390 -0.98 7.74 4.39
CA ALA A 390 -2.40 7.69 4.70
C ALA A 390 -3.09 8.85 3.99
N GLY A 391 -3.75 8.53 2.88
CA GLY A 391 -4.46 9.49 2.04
C GLY A 391 -5.95 9.21 2.03
N TYR A 392 -6.75 10.11 2.58
CA TYR A 392 -8.22 9.93 2.64
C TYR A 392 -8.85 10.39 1.33
N VAL A 393 -8.64 9.63 0.25
CA VAL A 393 -9.02 9.96 -1.13
C VAL A 393 -10.49 10.35 -1.24
N ASN A 394 -11.37 9.63 -0.54
CA ASN A 394 -12.80 9.83 -0.60
C ASN A 394 -13.37 10.70 0.55
N ASN A 395 -12.53 11.39 1.29
CA ASN A 395 -12.97 12.18 2.45
C ASN A 395 -13.96 13.30 2.08
N LYS A 396 -13.73 13.98 0.95
CA LYS A 396 -14.60 15.04 0.44
C LYS A 396 -15.78 14.52 -0.40
N TRP A 397 -15.84 13.22 -0.67
CA TRP A 397 -16.88 12.63 -1.49
C TRP A 397 -17.89 11.89 -0.65
N ASN A 398 -19.12 12.38 -0.68
CA ASN A 398 -20.28 11.74 -0.01
C ASN A 398 -21.37 11.47 -1.03
N ASN A 399 -21.79 10.21 -1.18
CA ASN A 399 -22.86 9.77 -2.09
C ASN A 399 -24.25 10.13 -1.60
N GLY A 400 -24.35 10.79 -0.50
CA GLY A 400 -25.57 11.18 0.15
C GLY A 400 -25.55 10.95 1.65
N PRO A 401 -26.49 11.52 2.38
CA PRO A 401 -26.62 11.34 3.82
C PRO A 401 -26.99 9.89 4.19
N GLY A 402 -26.77 9.52 5.44
CA GLY A 402 -27.46 8.39 6.04
C GLY A 402 -28.99 8.59 5.97
N TYR A 403 -29.70 7.52 5.82
CA TYR A 403 -31.17 7.53 5.77
C TYR A 403 -31.70 7.07 7.13
N GLU A 404 -32.28 8.00 7.89
CA GLU A 404 -32.86 7.73 9.22
C GLU A 404 -33.98 6.72 9.16
N ALA A 405 -33.92 5.68 9.96
CA ALA A 405 -34.91 4.59 9.95
C ALA A 405 -36.26 5.01 10.52
N GLU A 406 -36.31 6.01 11.41
CA GLU A 406 -37.52 6.59 11.98
C GLU A 406 -38.15 7.67 11.07
N ALA A 407 -37.47 8.10 10.00
CA ALA A 407 -37.99 9.15 9.13
C ALA A 407 -39.40 8.84 8.58
N SER A 408 -40.24 9.88 8.38
CA SER A 408 -41.61 9.73 7.88
C SER A 408 -41.69 9.17 6.44
N THR A 409 -40.59 9.20 5.69
CA THR A 409 -40.47 8.64 4.34
C THR A 409 -40.21 7.14 4.32
N VAL A 410 -39.86 6.55 5.48
CA VAL A 410 -39.53 5.13 5.64
C VAL A 410 -40.79 4.33 5.98
N SER A 411 -41.01 3.24 5.26
CA SER A 411 -42.11 2.30 5.53
C SER A 411 -41.67 1.21 6.50
N ARG A 412 -42.45 0.91 7.50
CA ARG A 412 -42.16 -0.02 8.58
C ARG A 412 -43.25 -1.04 8.76
N THR A 413 -42.89 -2.31 9.02
CA THR A 413 -43.82 -3.40 9.33
C THR A 413 -43.30 -4.18 10.52
N GLY A 414 -44.13 -4.42 11.53
CA GLY A 414 -43.80 -5.22 12.70
C GLY A 414 -42.92 -4.54 13.74
N VAL A 415 -42.38 -3.38 13.46
CA VAL A 415 -41.37 -2.65 14.25
C VAL A 415 -41.94 -1.31 14.74
N GLN A 416 -41.30 -0.71 15.74
CA GLN A 416 -41.71 0.59 16.29
C GLN A 416 -40.52 1.55 16.42
N VAL A 417 -40.87 2.87 16.45
CA VAL A 417 -39.87 3.92 16.75
C VAL A 417 -39.73 4.04 18.27
N ALA A 418 -38.48 4.08 18.76
CA ALA A 418 -38.11 4.25 20.15
C ALA A 418 -37.10 5.39 20.33
N THR A 419 -36.93 5.84 21.59
CA THR A 419 -36.03 6.92 21.98
C THR A 419 -35.39 6.71 23.36
N ASP A 420 -35.48 5.51 23.89
CA ASP A 420 -35.10 5.15 25.26
C ASP A 420 -33.65 4.71 25.42
N HIS A 421 -32.88 4.70 24.32
CA HIS A 421 -31.41 4.53 24.27
C HIS A 421 -30.72 5.85 23.95
N ARG A 422 -29.37 5.89 23.99
CA ARG A 422 -28.55 7.08 23.71
C ARG A 422 -27.73 6.88 22.43
N ASP A 423 -27.13 7.94 21.97
CA ASP A 423 -26.13 7.97 20.88
C ASP A 423 -26.66 7.47 19.52
N TYR A 424 -27.99 7.39 19.32
CA TYR A 424 -28.60 7.25 18.00
C TYR A 424 -28.57 8.60 17.25
N SER A 425 -28.68 8.54 15.92
CA SER A 425 -28.84 9.75 15.07
C SER A 425 -30.30 10.17 14.97
N GLY A 426 -30.58 11.31 14.36
CA GLY A 426 -31.93 11.77 14.09
C GLY A 426 -32.80 12.03 15.33
N THR A 427 -34.02 11.52 15.30
CA THR A 427 -35.03 11.75 16.35
C THR A 427 -35.47 10.48 17.07
N GLY A 428 -34.88 9.33 16.74
CA GLY A 428 -35.22 8.03 17.33
C GLY A 428 -34.55 6.91 16.52
N PHE A 429 -34.90 5.70 16.84
CA PHE A 429 -34.41 4.50 16.16
C PHE A 429 -35.55 3.47 16.05
N ILE A 430 -35.33 2.39 15.29
CA ILE A 430 -36.28 1.29 15.18
C ILE A 430 -35.95 0.23 16.21
N ASP A 431 -36.94 -0.06 17.07
CA ASP A 431 -36.90 -1.12 18.07
C ASP A 431 -37.86 -2.26 17.68
N HIS A 432 -37.76 -3.38 18.39
CA HIS A 432 -38.53 -4.63 18.16
C HIS A 432 -38.27 -5.26 16.79
N PHE A 433 -37.05 -5.13 16.26
CA PHE A 433 -36.72 -5.63 14.93
C PHE A 433 -36.07 -7.04 15.04
N GLY A 434 -36.88 -8.11 15.10
CA GLY A 434 -36.42 -9.47 15.26
C GLY A 434 -37.42 -10.57 14.95
N GLU A 435 -38.70 -10.20 14.73
CA GLU A 435 -39.71 -11.19 14.44
C GLU A 435 -39.87 -11.40 12.92
N ARG A 436 -40.13 -12.63 12.51
CA ARG A 436 -40.33 -12.97 11.09
C ARG A 436 -41.45 -12.12 10.48
N GLY A 437 -41.12 -11.42 9.38
CA GLY A 437 -42.01 -10.50 8.68
C GLY A 437 -41.82 -9.03 9.06
N ASP A 438 -40.96 -8.75 10.05
CA ASP A 438 -40.53 -7.38 10.32
C ASP A 438 -39.73 -6.82 9.16
N SER A 439 -39.97 -5.54 8.85
CA SER A 439 -39.21 -4.89 7.76
C SER A 439 -39.17 -3.37 7.89
N VAL A 440 -38.07 -2.80 7.40
CA VAL A 440 -37.84 -1.36 7.26
C VAL A 440 -37.48 -1.09 5.81
N THR A 441 -38.25 -0.24 5.10
CA THR A 441 -38.03 0.08 3.69
C THR A 441 -37.71 1.55 3.51
N PHE A 442 -36.48 1.82 3.06
CA PHE A 442 -35.96 3.15 2.78
C PHE A 442 -36.24 3.54 1.32
N ARG A 443 -36.44 4.83 1.08
CA ARG A 443 -36.41 5.42 -0.26
C ARG A 443 -35.10 6.15 -0.41
N VAL A 444 -34.25 5.72 -1.34
CA VAL A 444 -32.92 6.22 -1.55
C VAL A 444 -32.77 6.79 -2.96
N HIS A 445 -31.92 7.81 -3.10
CA HIS A 445 -31.58 8.38 -4.40
C HIS A 445 -30.10 8.26 -4.64
N VAL A 446 -29.70 7.85 -5.86
CA VAL A 446 -28.32 7.81 -6.28
C VAL A 446 -28.09 8.60 -7.56
N ASP A 447 -27.03 9.41 -7.58
CA ASP A 447 -26.70 10.32 -8.67
C ASP A 447 -26.01 9.63 -9.86
N ALA A 448 -25.54 8.40 -9.68
CA ALA A 448 -24.86 7.63 -10.72
C ALA A 448 -25.20 6.14 -10.65
N SER A 449 -25.13 5.46 -11.79
CA SER A 449 -25.32 4.01 -11.89
C SER A 449 -24.02 3.28 -11.54
N ARG A 450 -23.97 2.55 -10.40
CA ARG A 450 -22.83 1.76 -9.94
C ARG A 450 -23.20 0.78 -8.82
N ASN A 451 -22.26 0.00 -8.34
CA ASN A 451 -22.42 -0.77 -7.12
C ASN A 451 -22.29 0.15 -5.90
N TYR A 452 -23.20 -0.03 -4.95
CA TYR A 452 -23.24 0.71 -3.69
C TYR A 452 -23.25 -0.25 -2.51
N GLY A 453 -22.55 0.11 -1.45
CA GLY A 453 -22.71 -0.50 -0.13
C GLY A 453 -24.06 -0.16 0.45
N LEU A 454 -24.74 -1.15 1.01
CA LEU A 454 -25.98 -1.04 1.79
C LEU A 454 -25.63 -1.36 3.23
N VAL A 455 -25.27 -0.33 4.01
CA VAL A 455 -24.64 -0.49 5.33
C VAL A 455 -25.58 0.04 6.41
N PRO A 456 -26.16 -0.84 7.27
CA PRO A 456 -27.01 -0.42 8.37
C PRO A 456 -26.17 0.12 9.53
N ARG A 457 -26.74 1.04 10.30
CA ARG A 457 -26.28 1.41 11.63
C ARG A 457 -27.21 0.77 12.66
N TRP A 458 -26.67 -0.09 13.55
CA TRP A 458 -27.48 -0.89 14.47
C TRP A 458 -26.86 -1.00 15.86
N SER A 459 -27.68 -1.41 16.85
CA SER A 459 -27.18 -1.92 18.12
C SER A 459 -27.76 -3.30 18.41
N ASN A 460 -26.95 -4.15 19.10
CA ASN A 460 -27.33 -5.52 19.46
C ASN A 460 -26.62 -5.96 20.77
N ALA A 461 -27.30 -5.91 21.86
CA ALA A 461 -26.82 -6.35 23.17
C ALA A 461 -27.51 -7.64 23.66
N THR A 462 -27.99 -8.50 22.75
CA THR A 462 -28.72 -9.73 23.10
C THR A 462 -27.79 -10.85 23.59
N GLY A 463 -26.50 -10.79 23.29
CA GLY A 463 -25.54 -11.86 23.54
C GLY A 463 -25.36 -12.84 22.36
N ASP A 464 -26.21 -12.77 21.34
CA ASP A 464 -26.14 -13.57 20.11
C ASP A 464 -26.16 -12.66 18.87
N MET A 465 -25.49 -13.08 17.81
CA MET A 465 -25.54 -12.36 16.50
C MET A 465 -26.96 -12.36 15.96
N ALA A 466 -27.24 -11.38 15.11
CA ALA A 466 -28.48 -11.29 14.33
C ALA A 466 -28.19 -11.45 12.83
N ALA A 467 -29.19 -11.87 12.07
CA ALA A 467 -29.12 -11.97 10.62
C ALA A 467 -30.32 -11.27 9.95
N ARG A 468 -30.09 -10.63 8.81
CA ARG A 468 -31.12 -9.89 8.05
C ARG A 468 -31.02 -10.18 6.56
N THR A 469 -32.17 -10.10 5.90
CA THR A 469 -32.27 -10.12 4.44
C THR A 469 -32.35 -8.72 3.89
N PHE A 470 -31.58 -8.44 2.83
CA PHE A 470 -31.59 -7.18 2.09
C PHE A 470 -32.24 -7.34 0.73
N SER A 471 -33.09 -6.39 0.34
CA SER A 471 -33.67 -6.35 -1.00
C SER A 471 -33.67 -4.93 -1.57
N VAL A 472 -33.52 -4.85 -2.90
CA VAL A 472 -33.59 -3.61 -3.68
C VAL A 472 -34.73 -3.73 -4.67
N ASP A 473 -35.64 -2.75 -4.69
CA ASP A 473 -36.81 -2.70 -5.56
C ASP A 473 -37.62 -4.01 -5.57
N GLY A 474 -37.75 -4.59 -4.35
CA GLY A 474 -38.48 -5.84 -4.13
C GLY A 474 -37.72 -7.12 -4.56
N ARG A 475 -36.48 -7.02 -4.98
CA ARG A 475 -35.62 -8.19 -5.31
C ARG A 475 -34.60 -8.40 -4.20
N ILE A 476 -34.49 -9.61 -3.67
CA ILE A 476 -33.51 -9.98 -2.67
C ILE A 476 -32.12 -9.91 -3.31
N VAL A 477 -31.22 -9.14 -2.68
CA VAL A 477 -29.82 -9.01 -3.07
C VAL A 477 -28.90 -9.82 -2.15
N SER A 478 -29.26 -9.96 -0.88
CA SER A 478 -28.52 -10.79 0.07
C SER A 478 -29.41 -11.36 1.18
N ARG A 479 -29.09 -12.56 1.65
CA ARG A 479 -29.76 -13.24 2.79
C ARG A 479 -28.77 -13.53 3.89
N ASN A 480 -29.28 -13.64 5.11
CA ASN A 480 -28.49 -13.98 6.31
C ASN A 480 -27.25 -13.07 6.47
N VAL A 481 -27.40 -11.77 6.17
CA VAL A 481 -26.36 -10.77 6.41
C VAL A 481 -26.21 -10.64 7.92
N LEU A 482 -25.02 -10.98 8.42
CA LEU A 482 -24.73 -11.03 9.84
C LEU A 482 -24.52 -9.63 10.40
N LEU A 483 -25.14 -9.34 11.53
CA LEU A 483 -25.01 -8.12 12.32
C LEU A 483 -24.52 -8.53 13.70
N GLY A 484 -23.32 -8.07 14.06
CA GLY A 484 -22.61 -8.48 15.25
C GLY A 484 -23.21 -7.98 16.56
N LEU A 485 -22.53 -8.30 17.66
CA LEU A 485 -22.85 -7.77 18.99
C LEU A 485 -22.26 -6.38 19.15
N THR A 486 -22.99 -5.50 19.84
CA THR A 486 -22.45 -4.25 20.40
C THR A 486 -22.21 -4.41 21.90
N GLN A 487 -21.50 -3.47 22.52
CA GLN A 487 -21.19 -3.51 23.96
C GLN A 487 -22.48 -3.49 24.81
N ASP A 488 -23.41 -2.63 24.44
CA ASP A 488 -24.75 -2.50 25.04
C ASP A 488 -25.71 -1.88 24.00
N TRP A 489 -26.93 -1.56 24.40
CA TRP A 489 -27.94 -0.97 23.53
C TRP A 489 -27.73 0.52 23.21
N ASP A 490 -26.84 1.20 23.95
CA ASP A 490 -26.46 2.60 23.71
C ASP A 490 -25.25 2.72 22.77
N HIS A 491 -24.61 1.60 22.38
CA HIS A 491 -23.51 1.55 21.42
C HIS A 491 -24.02 1.11 20.06
N TRP A 492 -23.72 1.94 19.05
CA TRP A 492 -24.18 1.72 17.67
C TRP A 492 -23.02 1.37 16.76
N ASN A 493 -23.16 0.28 16.03
CA ASN A 493 -22.17 -0.18 15.08
C ASN A 493 -22.58 0.15 13.65
N ILE A 494 -21.61 0.48 12.79
CA ILE A 494 -21.78 0.69 11.35
C ILE A 494 -20.87 -0.31 10.64
N GLU A 495 -21.17 -1.57 10.76
CA GLU A 495 -20.40 -2.65 10.15
C GLU A 495 -21.34 -3.63 9.46
N GLY A 496 -20.74 -4.47 8.60
CA GLY A 496 -21.53 -5.45 7.88
C GLY A 496 -22.38 -4.78 6.80
N GLY A 497 -23.49 -5.41 6.48
CA GLY A 497 -24.30 -5.02 5.34
C GLY A 497 -23.92 -5.83 4.10
N THR A 498 -24.33 -5.33 2.96
CA THR A 498 -24.14 -5.96 1.65
C THR A 498 -23.95 -4.88 0.60
N TRP A 499 -23.83 -5.29 -0.65
CA TRP A 499 -23.76 -4.36 -1.78
C TRP A 499 -24.80 -4.72 -2.86
N ALA A 500 -25.18 -3.75 -3.67
CA ALA A 500 -26.07 -3.93 -4.80
C ALA A 500 -25.81 -2.90 -5.90
N TYR A 501 -26.02 -3.28 -7.15
CA TYR A 501 -26.03 -2.33 -8.25
C TYR A 501 -27.32 -1.51 -8.20
N LEU A 502 -27.17 -0.18 -8.14
CA LEU A 502 -28.26 0.80 -8.27
C LEU A 502 -28.05 1.61 -9.55
N SER A 503 -29.07 1.72 -10.38
CA SER A 503 -29.06 2.65 -11.51
C SER A 503 -29.25 4.08 -11.03
N GLN A 504 -28.81 5.07 -11.80
CA GLN A 504 -29.10 6.47 -11.46
C GLN A 504 -30.62 6.68 -11.26
N GLY A 505 -30.99 7.29 -10.13
CA GLY A 505 -32.38 7.57 -9.80
C GLY A 505 -32.82 7.11 -8.40
N ASP A 506 -34.13 6.96 -8.25
CA ASP A 506 -34.77 6.58 -6.99
C ASP A 506 -34.92 5.06 -6.89
N HIS A 507 -34.59 4.50 -5.73
CA HIS A 507 -34.74 3.10 -5.39
C HIS A 507 -35.42 2.88 -4.05
N THR A 508 -35.85 1.64 -3.80
CA THR A 508 -36.27 1.19 -2.47
C THR A 508 -35.29 0.14 -1.96
N VAL A 509 -34.73 0.35 -0.75
CA VAL A 509 -33.92 -0.64 -0.05
C VAL A 509 -34.71 -1.12 1.16
N THR A 510 -34.88 -2.43 1.27
CA THR A 510 -35.60 -3.05 2.39
C THR A 510 -34.67 -3.95 3.18
N ILE A 511 -34.62 -3.74 4.48
CA ILE A 511 -34.03 -4.66 5.46
C ILE A 511 -35.17 -5.42 6.11
N SER A 512 -35.15 -6.73 6.12
CA SER A 512 -36.25 -7.57 6.63
C SER A 512 -35.74 -8.75 7.46
N VAL A 513 -36.67 -9.36 8.23
CA VAL A 513 -36.48 -10.65 8.89
C VAL A 513 -37.24 -11.70 8.10
N ASP A 514 -36.55 -12.43 7.24
CA ASP A 514 -37.09 -13.45 6.38
C ASP A 514 -36.87 -14.87 6.95
N GLU A 515 -37.14 -15.88 6.12
CA GLU A 515 -36.87 -17.26 6.50
C GLU A 515 -35.37 -17.55 6.55
N GLY A 516 -34.89 -17.98 7.73
CA GLY A 516 -33.47 -18.21 8.02
C GLY A 516 -32.80 -17.06 8.75
N ASP A 517 -33.39 -15.86 8.79
CA ASP A 517 -32.89 -14.78 9.63
C ASP A 517 -33.24 -15.01 11.10
N TYR A 518 -32.47 -14.42 12.01
CA TYR A 518 -32.61 -14.58 13.46
C TYR A 518 -32.07 -13.38 14.25
N GLY A 519 -32.30 -13.38 15.55
CA GLY A 519 -31.77 -12.40 16.50
C GLY A 519 -32.48 -11.05 16.44
N TYR A 520 -32.29 -10.23 17.46
CA TYR A 520 -32.84 -8.89 17.62
C TYR A 520 -31.78 -7.82 17.41
N ILE A 521 -32.16 -6.71 16.78
CA ILE A 521 -31.37 -5.49 16.69
C ILE A 521 -32.25 -4.26 16.90
N ASN A 522 -31.63 -3.15 17.31
CA ASN A 522 -32.16 -1.83 17.04
C ASN A 522 -31.52 -1.31 15.74
N LEU A 523 -32.28 -0.65 14.89
CA LEU A 523 -31.82 -0.10 13.62
C LEU A 523 -31.99 1.42 13.63
N ASP A 524 -30.89 2.13 13.36
CA ASP A 524 -30.83 3.60 13.40
C ASP A 524 -30.86 4.21 12.00
N GLU A 525 -29.89 3.86 11.16
CA GLU A 525 -29.72 4.41 9.82
C GLU A 525 -29.43 3.33 8.77
N LEU A 526 -29.62 3.70 7.51
CA LEU A 526 -29.05 3.01 6.35
C LEU A 526 -28.12 3.95 5.60
N HIS A 527 -26.89 3.56 5.38
CA HIS A 527 -25.91 4.28 4.57
C HIS A 527 -25.80 3.66 3.18
N ILE A 528 -25.79 4.51 2.14
CA ILE A 528 -25.66 4.14 0.72
C ILE A 528 -24.44 4.87 0.16
N ASN A 529 -23.29 4.22 0.17
CA ASN A 529 -22.03 4.84 -0.22
C ASN A 529 -21.20 3.93 -1.10
N SER A 530 -20.28 4.52 -1.88
CA SER A 530 -19.23 3.81 -2.60
C SER A 530 -17.96 4.64 -2.62
N PHE A 531 -16.83 4.01 -2.97
CA PHE A 531 -15.60 4.73 -3.27
C PHE A 531 -15.68 5.34 -4.68
N SER A 532 -14.96 6.45 -4.89
CA SER A 532 -14.75 7.01 -6.23
C SER A 532 -13.60 6.26 -6.90
N THR A 533 -13.91 5.32 -7.77
CA THR A 533 -12.90 4.54 -8.52
C THR A 533 -11.85 5.44 -9.19
N PRO A 534 -12.21 6.51 -9.95
CA PRO A 534 -11.21 7.39 -10.56
C PRO A 534 -10.28 8.07 -9.55
N SER A 535 -10.81 8.54 -8.41
CA SER A 535 -9.98 9.19 -7.38
C SER A 535 -8.93 8.24 -6.81
N VAL A 536 -9.31 6.99 -6.50
CA VAL A 536 -8.41 5.96 -6.01
C VAL A 536 -7.34 5.63 -7.07
N GLN A 537 -7.77 5.32 -8.30
CA GLN A 537 -6.85 4.99 -9.40
C GLN A 537 -5.78 6.05 -9.63
N LEU A 538 -6.19 7.32 -9.69
CA LEU A 538 -5.29 8.43 -9.99
C LEU A 538 -4.34 8.74 -8.84
N PHE A 539 -4.83 8.66 -7.59
CA PHE A 539 -4.00 8.94 -6.43
C PHE A 539 -2.97 7.84 -6.17
N ASP A 540 -3.37 6.56 -6.24
CA ASP A 540 -2.47 5.42 -6.08
C ASP A 540 -1.39 5.40 -7.16
N ALA A 541 -1.77 5.70 -8.41
CA ALA A 541 -0.82 5.89 -9.50
C ALA A 541 0.19 7.00 -9.19
N ALA A 542 -0.27 8.14 -8.64
CA ALA A 542 0.60 9.25 -8.27
C ALA A 542 1.53 8.90 -7.10
N LEU A 543 1.06 8.17 -6.09
CA LEU A 543 1.90 7.68 -4.99
C LEU A 543 2.98 6.73 -5.51
N ALA A 544 2.61 5.70 -6.27
CA ALA A 544 3.56 4.75 -6.86
C ALA A 544 4.58 5.44 -7.77
N ALA A 545 4.16 6.42 -8.58
CA ALA A 545 5.02 7.22 -9.44
C ALA A 545 6.05 8.07 -8.66
N ASN A 546 5.78 8.37 -7.41
CA ASN A 546 6.68 9.12 -6.52
C ASN A 546 7.36 8.26 -5.45
N GLY A 547 7.18 6.93 -5.53
CA GLY A 547 7.90 5.97 -4.70
C GLY A 547 7.34 5.80 -3.29
N ALA A 548 6.04 5.99 -3.12
CA ALA A 548 5.33 5.74 -1.88
C ALA A 548 4.26 4.67 -2.05
N SER A 549 3.98 3.92 -0.99
CA SER A 549 2.83 3.04 -0.88
C SER A 549 1.68 3.76 -0.15
N HIS A 550 0.46 3.29 -0.36
CA HIS A 550 -0.72 3.78 0.30
C HIS A 550 -1.16 2.78 1.38
N ILE A 551 -1.41 3.23 2.62
CA ILE A 551 -2.11 2.42 3.59
C ILE A 551 -3.61 2.56 3.33
N GLU A 552 -4.14 1.76 2.45
CA GLU A 552 -5.53 1.90 2.02
C GLU A 552 -6.36 0.66 2.31
N MET A 553 -5.76 -0.53 2.24
CA MET A 553 -6.49 -1.79 2.35
C MET A 553 -6.62 -2.27 3.78
N GLY A 554 -7.85 -2.60 4.16
CA GLY A 554 -8.19 -3.20 5.44
C GLY A 554 -8.98 -4.50 5.30
N GLN A 555 -9.39 -5.06 6.42
CA GLN A 555 -10.15 -6.31 6.45
C GLN A 555 -11.49 -6.20 5.72
N GLY A 556 -11.88 -7.27 5.01
CA GLY A 556 -13.18 -7.37 4.33
C GLY A 556 -13.34 -6.44 3.13
N ASP A 557 -12.27 -6.24 2.35
CA ASP A 557 -12.23 -5.33 1.17
C ASP A 557 -12.61 -3.88 1.52
N ARG A 558 -12.29 -3.42 2.73
CA ARG A 558 -12.48 -2.04 3.17
C ARG A 558 -11.27 -1.20 2.86
N MET A 559 -11.49 0.07 2.65
CA MET A 559 -10.43 1.03 2.36
C MET A 559 -10.46 2.17 3.38
N ILE A 560 -9.31 2.83 3.54
CA ILE A 560 -9.22 4.09 4.27
C ILE A 560 -9.97 5.19 3.51
N ALA A 561 -10.87 5.89 4.16
CA ALA A 561 -11.74 6.87 3.51
C ALA A 561 -11.98 8.15 4.31
N ALA A 562 -11.72 8.13 5.60
CA ALA A 562 -11.91 9.26 6.51
C ALA A 562 -10.88 9.23 7.63
N ALA A 563 -10.68 10.37 8.27
CA ALA A 563 -9.88 10.48 9.48
C ALA A 563 -10.41 9.53 10.56
N TYR A 564 -9.50 8.99 11.35
CA TYR A 564 -9.86 8.01 12.39
C TYR A 564 -10.54 6.77 11.83
N PHE A 565 -10.01 6.28 10.75
CA PHE A 565 -10.50 5.22 9.88
C PHE A 565 -10.90 3.92 10.60
N PRO A 566 -11.63 3.04 9.87
CA PRO A 566 -12.09 3.21 8.48
C PRO A 566 -13.45 3.90 8.42
N ASP A 567 -13.76 4.52 7.28
CA ASP A 567 -15.18 4.84 7.00
C ASP A 567 -15.89 3.53 6.65
N ARG A 568 -16.63 3.00 7.62
CA ARG A 568 -17.35 1.72 7.48
C ARG A 568 -18.66 1.86 6.68
N THR A 569 -18.95 3.05 6.15
CA THR A 569 -20.14 3.34 5.37
C THR A 569 -19.94 3.23 3.86
N LYS A 570 -18.69 3.12 3.38
CA LYS A 570 -18.35 3.00 1.96
C LYS A 570 -17.92 1.57 1.63
N TRP A 571 -18.25 1.14 0.43
CA TRP A 571 -17.94 -0.20 -0.08
C TRP A 571 -17.27 -0.11 -1.45
N MET A 572 -16.22 -0.89 -1.70
CA MET A 572 -15.64 -1.01 -3.03
C MET A 572 -16.62 -1.75 -3.96
N ASP A 573 -16.77 -1.24 -5.17
CA ASP A 573 -17.46 -2.00 -6.22
C ASP A 573 -16.52 -3.04 -6.86
N GLU A 574 -17.06 -3.88 -7.73
CA GLU A 574 -16.30 -4.94 -8.39
C GLU A 574 -15.19 -4.38 -9.29
N GLU A 575 -15.42 -3.24 -9.95
CA GLU A 575 -14.45 -2.59 -10.82
C GLU A 575 -13.22 -2.13 -10.01
N LEU A 576 -13.46 -1.43 -8.90
CA LEU A 576 -12.39 -0.96 -8.01
C LEU A 576 -11.65 -2.14 -7.38
N THR A 577 -12.36 -3.17 -6.89
CA THR A 577 -11.75 -4.37 -6.29
C THR A 577 -10.82 -5.08 -7.28
N GLN A 578 -11.24 -5.22 -8.54
CA GLN A 578 -10.41 -5.82 -9.58
C GLN A 578 -9.21 -4.95 -9.94
N TRP A 579 -9.40 -3.62 -10.02
CA TRP A 579 -8.30 -2.70 -10.33
C TRP A 579 -7.26 -2.69 -9.22
N ILE A 580 -7.66 -2.58 -7.96
CA ILE A 580 -6.76 -2.61 -6.78
C ILE A 580 -5.98 -3.92 -6.71
N THR A 581 -6.61 -5.06 -6.99
CA THR A 581 -5.90 -6.34 -7.04
C THR A 581 -4.76 -6.29 -8.06
N ARG A 582 -5.02 -5.81 -9.28
CA ARG A 582 -4.00 -5.67 -10.33
C ARG A 582 -2.96 -4.59 -10.00
N TYR A 583 -3.37 -3.50 -9.32
CA TYR A 583 -2.45 -2.47 -8.84
C TYR A 583 -1.39 -3.06 -7.90
N TYR A 584 -1.81 -3.88 -6.94
CA TYR A 584 -0.88 -4.56 -6.05
C TYR A 584 -0.06 -5.64 -6.77
N ASP A 585 -0.62 -6.36 -7.75
CA ASP A 585 0.16 -7.25 -8.62
C ASP A 585 1.26 -6.48 -9.40
N VAL A 586 0.94 -5.32 -9.97
CA VAL A 586 1.91 -4.48 -10.70
C VAL A 586 2.97 -3.94 -9.74
N THR A 587 2.56 -3.32 -8.63
CA THR A 587 3.51 -2.69 -7.69
C THR A 587 4.39 -3.70 -6.96
N THR A 588 3.94 -4.95 -6.79
CA THR A 588 4.72 -6.06 -6.23
C THR A 588 5.61 -6.72 -7.28
N GLY A 589 5.06 -7.06 -8.44
CA GLY A 589 5.81 -7.76 -9.48
C GLY A 589 6.94 -6.94 -10.10
N TYR A 590 6.90 -5.62 -9.94
CA TYR A 590 7.88 -4.65 -10.45
C TYR A 590 8.39 -3.70 -9.36
N GLU A 591 8.39 -4.14 -8.11
CA GLU A 591 8.65 -3.29 -6.93
C GLU A 591 10.02 -2.58 -6.96
N GLU A 592 11.04 -3.17 -7.59
CA GLU A 592 12.33 -2.51 -7.78
C GLU A 592 12.27 -1.28 -8.72
N LEU A 593 11.22 -1.14 -9.53
CA LEU A 593 11.00 0.05 -10.38
C LEU A 593 10.33 1.20 -9.62
N PHE A 594 9.51 0.88 -8.61
CA PHE A 594 8.70 1.84 -7.87
C PHE A 594 9.31 2.27 -6.55
N TYR A 595 10.00 1.36 -5.87
CA TYR A 595 10.47 1.55 -4.50
C TYR A 595 11.97 1.32 -4.40
N GLY A 596 12.51 1.44 -3.22
CA GLY A 596 13.88 1.10 -2.93
C GLY A 596 14.86 2.27 -3.03
N PRO A 597 16.11 2.04 -2.58
CA PRO A 597 17.08 3.10 -2.32
C PRO A 597 17.69 3.69 -3.59
N THR A 598 17.52 3.06 -4.74
CA THR A 598 18.07 3.55 -6.01
C THR A 598 17.10 4.45 -6.79
N LEU A 599 15.85 4.52 -6.34
CA LEU A 599 14.81 5.31 -6.99
C LEU A 599 15.14 6.81 -6.88
N ARG A 600 15.13 7.51 -8.02
CA ARG A 600 15.32 8.96 -8.09
C ARG A 600 14.58 9.56 -9.28
N PRO A 601 14.12 10.81 -9.17
CA PRO A 601 13.51 11.50 -10.28
C PRO A 601 14.55 11.82 -11.37
N LEU A 602 14.07 11.88 -12.61
CA LEU A 602 14.79 12.45 -13.77
C LEU A 602 14.13 13.77 -14.17
N ASP A 603 14.34 14.78 -13.35
CA ASP A 603 13.66 16.08 -13.50
C ASP A 603 14.06 16.82 -14.78
N ASP A 604 15.22 16.53 -15.36
CA ASP A 604 15.69 17.07 -16.64
C ASP A 604 15.14 16.31 -17.86
N SER A 605 14.41 15.20 -17.65
CA SER A 605 13.85 14.43 -18.75
C SER A 605 12.72 15.19 -19.44
N ILE A 606 12.60 15.00 -20.76
CA ILE A 606 11.55 15.62 -21.57
C ILE A 606 10.67 14.51 -22.14
N VAL A 607 9.39 14.59 -21.83
CA VAL A 607 8.34 13.73 -22.38
C VAL A 607 7.35 14.61 -23.13
N GLU A 608 7.11 14.30 -24.40
CA GLU A 608 6.13 14.97 -25.24
C GLU A 608 5.13 13.95 -25.78
N ILE A 609 3.86 14.33 -25.80
CA ILE A 609 2.79 13.51 -26.37
C ILE A 609 2.03 14.38 -27.37
N PRO A 610 2.27 14.23 -28.67
CA PRO A 610 1.59 15.04 -29.67
C PRO A 610 0.07 14.94 -29.58
N GLY A 611 -0.58 16.08 -29.45
CA GLY A 611 -2.04 16.18 -29.31
C GLY A 611 -2.54 16.25 -27.87
N TYR A 612 -1.67 16.12 -26.87
CA TYR A 612 -2.01 16.22 -25.46
C TYR A 612 -1.12 17.21 -24.72
N ASN A 613 -1.69 17.86 -23.72
CA ASN A 613 -0.91 18.61 -22.75
C ASN A 613 -0.27 17.65 -21.75
N VAL A 614 1.02 17.81 -21.51
CA VAL A 614 1.80 16.99 -20.56
C VAL A 614 2.23 17.86 -19.40
N SER A 615 2.05 17.35 -18.16
CA SER A 615 2.61 17.96 -16.94
C SER A 615 3.58 16.99 -16.27
N ARG A 616 4.51 17.53 -15.46
CA ARG A 616 5.47 16.74 -14.68
C ARG A 616 5.07 16.60 -13.21
N ASN A 617 4.04 17.32 -12.81
CA ASN A 617 3.63 17.53 -11.42
C ASN A 617 2.11 17.40 -11.19
N GLY A 618 1.37 16.80 -12.14
CA GLY A 618 -0.05 16.51 -11.96
C GLY A 618 -0.97 17.72 -12.09
N LEU A 619 -0.79 18.54 -13.14
CA LEU A 619 -1.66 19.68 -13.41
C LEU A 619 -2.99 19.24 -14.03
N LYS A 620 -4.01 20.05 -13.79
CA LYS A 620 -5.37 19.88 -14.33
C LYS A 620 -5.40 19.63 -15.83
N ASN A 621 -6.21 18.64 -16.24
CA ASN A 621 -6.50 18.35 -17.64
C ASN A 621 -5.24 18.08 -18.50
N THR A 622 -4.27 17.35 -17.93
CA THR A 622 -3.03 16.93 -18.61
C THR A 622 -2.83 15.43 -18.50
N ILE A 623 -1.90 14.89 -19.27
CA ILE A 623 -1.27 13.61 -18.94
C ILE A 623 -0.10 13.94 -18.00
N TYR A 624 -0.17 13.45 -16.77
CA TYR A 624 0.91 13.59 -15.79
C TYR A 624 1.98 12.54 -16.08
N ALA A 625 3.11 13.01 -16.66
CA ALA A 625 4.25 12.16 -17.01
C ALA A 625 5.35 12.34 -15.96
N ARG A 626 5.50 11.36 -15.05
CA ARG A 626 6.57 11.31 -14.06
C ARG A 626 7.66 10.38 -14.54
N VAL A 627 8.89 10.87 -14.68
CA VAL A 627 10.02 10.05 -15.09
C VAL A 627 10.94 9.81 -13.91
N MET A 628 11.20 8.54 -13.65
CA MET A 628 12.04 8.07 -12.56
C MET A 628 13.15 7.18 -13.09
N ARG A 629 14.21 7.01 -12.32
CA ARG A 629 15.23 5.96 -12.55
C ARG A 629 15.34 5.10 -11.32
N SER A 630 15.25 3.80 -11.51
CA SER A 630 15.39 2.80 -10.46
C SER A 630 16.07 1.57 -11.01
N SER A 631 16.96 0.96 -10.25
CA SER A 631 17.63 -0.31 -10.61
C SER A 631 18.24 -0.34 -12.02
N GLY A 632 18.74 0.83 -12.50
CA GLY A 632 19.31 0.98 -13.84
C GLY A 632 18.30 1.10 -14.98
N MET A 633 17.01 1.15 -14.69
CA MET A 633 15.92 1.34 -15.65
C MET A 633 15.41 2.79 -15.63
N ASP A 634 15.05 3.32 -16.79
CA ASP A 634 14.23 4.52 -16.87
C ASP A 634 12.75 4.09 -16.84
N VAL A 635 11.98 4.73 -15.98
CA VAL A 635 10.57 4.43 -15.73
C VAL A 635 9.74 5.68 -16.00
N ILE A 636 8.81 5.60 -16.93
CA ILE A 636 7.90 6.69 -17.27
C ILE A 636 6.50 6.30 -16.80
N HIS A 637 6.00 6.99 -15.80
CA HIS A 637 4.61 6.86 -15.39
C HIS A 637 3.76 7.83 -16.19
N LEU A 638 2.72 7.34 -16.82
CA LEU A 638 1.71 8.14 -17.50
C LEU A 638 0.41 8.04 -16.72
N ILE A 639 -0.03 9.14 -16.11
CA ILE A 639 -1.24 9.21 -15.29
C ILE A 639 -2.23 10.14 -16.01
N ASN A 640 -3.42 9.67 -16.25
CA ASN A 640 -4.42 10.33 -17.09
C ASN A 640 -5.30 11.31 -16.28
N LEU A 641 -4.86 12.54 -16.15
CA LEU A 641 -5.66 13.60 -15.53
C LEU A 641 -6.54 14.37 -16.56
N LEU A 642 -6.74 13.82 -17.77
CA LEU A 642 -7.67 14.41 -18.73
C LEU A 642 -9.07 14.43 -18.16
N ASN A 643 -9.76 15.58 -18.21
CA ASN A 643 -11.06 15.82 -17.59
C ASN A 643 -11.06 15.78 -16.04
N ASN A 644 -9.89 15.69 -15.42
CA ASN A 644 -9.70 15.78 -13.97
C ASN A 644 -8.90 17.04 -13.61
N ASP A 645 -8.96 17.44 -12.35
CA ASP A 645 -8.17 18.56 -11.84
C ASP A 645 -6.92 18.08 -11.09
N GLU A 646 -6.23 19.00 -10.41
CA GLU A 646 -5.01 18.75 -9.65
C GLU A 646 -5.25 18.35 -8.21
N PHE A 647 -6.51 18.22 -7.74
CA PHE A 647 -6.87 17.97 -6.35
C PHE A 647 -7.25 16.50 -6.14
N TRP A 648 -6.38 15.73 -5.51
CA TRP A 648 -6.58 14.29 -5.34
C TRP A 648 -7.68 13.92 -4.33
N ARG A 649 -8.05 14.82 -3.40
CA ARG A 649 -9.10 14.59 -2.40
C ARG A 649 -10.51 14.91 -2.91
N ASP A 650 -10.62 15.60 -4.03
CA ASP A 650 -11.89 15.89 -4.67
C ASP A 650 -12.41 14.66 -5.42
N PRO A 651 -13.72 14.51 -5.62
CA PRO A 651 -14.26 13.40 -6.41
C PRO A 651 -13.77 13.50 -7.86
N GLY A 652 -13.03 12.47 -8.30
CA GLY A 652 -12.57 12.37 -9.68
C GLY A 652 -13.72 12.18 -10.66
N ASN A 653 -13.60 12.81 -11.82
CA ASN A 653 -14.46 12.51 -12.95
C ASN A 653 -14.07 11.15 -13.55
N SER A 654 -15.00 10.54 -14.31
CA SER A 654 -14.69 9.32 -15.05
C SER A 654 -13.47 9.53 -15.96
N VAL A 655 -12.50 8.62 -15.85
CA VAL A 655 -11.30 8.64 -16.67
C VAL A 655 -11.70 8.35 -18.11
N ARG A 656 -11.17 9.13 -19.03
CA ARG A 656 -11.46 9.00 -20.45
C ARG A 656 -10.27 8.38 -21.17
N ASP A 657 -10.51 7.27 -21.86
CA ASP A 657 -9.51 6.64 -22.73
C ASP A 657 -8.94 7.61 -23.77
N THR A 658 -7.63 7.57 -23.94
CA THR A 658 -6.94 8.40 -24.94
C THR A 658 -7.05 7.85 -26.35
N GLY A 659 -7.25 6.50 -26.51
CA GLY A 659 -6.93 5.81 -27.74
C GLY A 659 -5.41 5.78 -28.00
N ALA A 660 -5.00 5.33 -29.17
CA ALA A 660 -3.58 5.18 -29.51
C ALA A 660 -2.88 6.55 -29.69
N PHE A 661 -1.66 6.66 -29.14
CA PHE A 661 -0.81 7.85 -29.24
C PHE A 661 0.67 7.46 -29.23
N THR A 662 1.55 8.44 -29.47
CA THR A 662 3.00 8.25 -29.41
C THR A 662 3.56 9.07 -28.25
N VAL A 663 4.38 8.46 -27.41
CA VAL A 663 5.19 9.15 -26.38
C VAL A 663 6.57 9.38 -26.96
N ARG A 664 7.00 10.63 -27.03
CA ARG A 664 8.38 10.99 -27.34
C ARG A 664 9.15 11.21 -26.03
N TYR A 665 10.15 10.38 -25.80
CA TYR A 665 11.04 10.49 -24.65
C TYR A 665 12.44 10.90 -25.11
N HIS A 666 12.89 12.09 -24.69
CA HIS A 666 14.24 12.59 -24.95
C HIS A 666 15.19 12.03 -23.88
N TYR A 667 16.07 11.12 -24.28
CA TYR A 667 17.06 10.51 -23.39
C TYR A 667 18.43 11.23 -23.43
N GLY A 668 18.56 12.28 -24.22
CA GLY A 668 19.75 13.14 -24.32
C GLY A 668 21.00 12.35 -24.75
N ASP A 669 22.07 12.58 -24.03
CA ASP A 669 23.37 11.86 -24.24
C ASP A 669 23.42 10.50 -23.52
N SER A 670 22.33 10.06 -22.92
CA SER A 670 22.25 8.72 -22.33
C SER A 670 22.34 7.65 -23.43
N PRO A 671 22.74 6.42 -23.10
CA PRO A 671 22.72 5.35 -24.07
C PRO A 671 21.34 5.13 -24.66
N THR A 672 21.33 4.66 -25.88
CA THR A 672 20.10 4.28 -26.58
C THR A 672 19.25 3.35 -25.71
N PRO A 673 17.97 3.68 -25.46
CA PRO A 673 17.06 2.79 -24.73
C PRO A 673 17.00 1.40 -25.36
N GLY A 674 16.94 0.37 -24.53
CA GLY A 674 16.66 -0.99 -24.96
C GLY A 674 15.18 -1.19 -25.33
N THR A 675 14.70 -2.42 -25.26
CA THR A 675 13.27 -2.70 -25.43
C THR A 675 12.47 -1.93 -24.37
N VAL A 676 11.44 -1.24 -24.84
CA VAL A 676 10.48 -0.56 -23.94
C VAL A 676 9.33 -1.52 -23.66
N TYR A 677 9.05 -1.73 -22.38
CA TYR A 677 7.92 -2.52 -21.93
C TYR A 677 6.85 -1.63 -21.31
N LYS A 678 5.60 -2.05 -21.42
CA LYS A 678 4.44 -1.45 -20.75
C LYS A 678 3.85 -2.46 -19.75
N VAL A 679 3.48 -1.96 -18.57
CA VAL A 679 2.59 -2.62 -17.61
C VAL A 679 1.53 -1.64 -17.12
N THR A 680 0.36 -2.15 -16.73
CA THR A 680 -0.78 -1.33 -16.30
C THR A 680 -1.76 -2.15 -15.46
N PRO A 681 -2.37 -1.61 -14.38
CA PRO A 681 -3.48 -2.27 -13.69
C PRO A 681 -4.83 -2.12 -14.41
N ASP A 682 -4.90 -1.31 -15.47
CA ASP A 682 -6.15 -0.92 -16.13
C ASP A 682 -6.81 -2.05 -16.93
N THR A 683 -6.07 -3.10 -17.24
CA THR A 683 -6.55 -4.24 -18.01
C THR A 683 -6.32 -5.58 -17.32
N GLU A 684 -7.13 -6.59 -17.62
CA GLU A 684 -7.05 -7.95 -17.04
C GLU A 684 -5.67 -8.64 -17.16
N ARG A 685 -4.82 -8.17 -18.06
CA ARG A 685 -3.50 -8.77 -18.35
C ARG A 685 -2.39 -7.72 -18.29
N GLY A 686 -2.67 -6.63 -17.66
CA GLY A 686 -1.78 -5.49 -17.64
C GLY A 686 -0.54 -5.70 -16.75
N THR A 687 -0.54 -6.68 -15.86
CA THR A 687 0.63 -7.04 -15.06
C THR A 687 1.72 -7.70 -15.91
N ARG A 688 1.38 -8.29 -17.06
CA ARG A 688 2.37 -8.83 -18.01
C ARG A 688 3.07 -7.70 -18.74
N ALA A 689 4.39 -7.70 -18.73
CA ALA A 689 5.16 -6.74 -19.49
C ALA A 689 4.98 -6.97 -21.00
N VAL A 690 4.51 -5.97 -21.71
CA VAL A 690 4.30 -5.99 -23.15
C VAL A 690 5.33 -5.10 -23.83
N ALA A 691 6.14 -5.67 -24.72
CA ALA A 691 7.09 -4.88 -25.53
C ALA A 691 6.35 -3.95 -26.49
N LEU A 692 6.70 -2.68 -26.49
CA LEU A 692 6.09 -1.67 -27.35
C LEU A 692 6.93 -1.40 -28.61
N PRO A 693 6.29 -1.03 -29.74
CA PRO A 693 6.98 -0.55 -30.92
C PRO A 693 7.68 0.78 -30.64
N THR A 694 8.93 0.90 -31.06
CA THR A 694 9.74 2.14 -30.84
C THR A 694 10.45 2.58 -32.11
N ARG A 695 10.72 3.89 -32.19
CA ARG A 695 11.51 4.52 -33.27
C ARG A 695 12.47 5.53 -32.67
N LEU A 696 13.75 5.40 -32.98
CA LEU A 696 14.79 6.33 -32.57
C LEU A 696 14.84 7.55 -33.53
N GLY A 697 15.14 8.71 -32.98
CA GLY A 697 15.29 9.93 -33.72
C GLY A 697 16.17 10.94 -32.99
N THR A 698 16.40 12.07 -33.67
CA THR A 698 17.14 13.23 -33.15
C THR A 698 16.47 14.50 -33.65
N ASP A 699 16.30 15.48 -32.78
CA ASP A 699 15.80 16.83 -33.12
C ASP A 699 16.62 17.90 -32.40
N GLU A 700 16.11 19.12 -32.36
CA GLU A 700 16.79 20.28 -31.73
C GLU A 700 16.99 20.10 -30.22
N THR A 701 16.14 19.29 -29.55
CA THR A 701 16.23 18.96 -28.13
C THR A 701 17.27 17.87 -27.85
N GLY A 702 17.55 17.01 -28.84
CA GLY A 702 18.53 15.93 -28.73
C GLY A 702 18.00 14.58 -29.22
N ASN A 703 18.64 13.50 -28.74
CA ASN A 703 18.22 12.15 -29.08
C ASN A 703 16.93 11.77 -28.37
N TYR A 704 16.01 11.12 -29.09
CA TYR A 704 14.75 10.65 -28.54
C TYR A 704 14.38 9.25 -29.02
N VAL A 705 13.46 8.65 -28.28
CA VAL A 705 12.70 7.46 -28.71
C VAL A 705 11.22 7.80 -28.74
N ASP A 706 10.60 7.55 -29.89
CA ASP A 706 9.14 7.54 -30.05
C ASP A 706 8.64 6.14 -29.67
N ILE A 707 7.66 6.08 -28.75
CA ILE A 707 7.07 4.85 -28.19
C ILE A 707 5.59 4.87 -28.54
N ASP A 708 5.12 3.86 -29.27
CA ASP A 708 3.71 3.76 -29.64
C ASP A 708 2.93 3.05 -28.52
N VAL A 709 1.98 3.77 -27.93
CA VAL A 709 1.08 3.29 -26.86
C VAL A 709 -0.32 3.12 -27.45
N ASP A 710 -0.96 2.00 -27.19
CA ASP A 710 -2.26 1.62 -27.73
C ASP A 710 -3.44 2.36 -27.07
N ASN A 711 -3.36 2.60 -25.78
CA ASN A 711 -4.34 3.34 -24.99
C ASN A 711 -3.75 3.67 -23.62
N LEU A 712 -4.20 4.77 -23.02
CA LEU A 712 -4.03 5.09 -21.61
C LEU A 712 -5.43 5.27 -21.01
N HIS A 713 -5.77 4.45 -20.01
CA HIS A 713 -6.95 4.65 -19.19
C HIS A 713 -6.56 5.48 -17.95
N ALA A 714 -6.28 4.88 -16.81
CA ALA A 714 -5.87 5.62 -15.61
C ALA A 714 -4.35 5.72 -15.49
N TRP A 715 -3.61 4.61 -15.65
CA TRP A 715 -2.18 4.57 -15.37
C TRP A 715 -1.43 3.51 -16.19
N ASP A 716 -0.47 3.97 -16.97
CA ASP A 716 0.51 3.12 -17.64
C ASP A 716 1.92 3.36 -17.07
N VAL A 717 2.69 2.31 -16.97
CA VAL A 717 4.10 2.36 -16.63
C VAL A 717 4.92 1.84 -17.79
N LEU A 718 5.73 2.71 -18.38
CA LEU A 718 6.70 2.35 -19.41
C LEU A 718 8.07 2.23 -18.75
N PHE A 719 8.76 1.11 -18.96
CA PHE A 719 10.12 0.96 -18.45
C PHE A 719 11.06 0.43 -19.52
N MET A 720 12.30 0.86 -19.43
CA MET A 720 13.33 0.50 -20.39
C MET A 720 14.69 0.41 -19.73
N GLY A 721 15.40 -0.71 -19.95
CA GLY A 721 16.80 -0.81 -19.64
C GLY A 721 17.59 0.12 -20.54
N GLN A 722 18.61 0.74 -20.00
CA GLN A 722 19.63 1.32 -20.84
C GLN A 722 20.45 0.16 -21.39
N ASN A 723 20.82 0.19 -22.67
CA ASN A 723 21.80 -0.75 -23.25
C ASN A 723 23.19 -0.45 -22.63
N THR A 724 23.38 -0.80 -21.39
CA THR A 724 24.50 -0.34 -20.56
C THR A 724 25.22 -1.44 -19.79
N ALA A 725 24.83 -2.68 -19.92
CA ALA A 725 25.73 -3.77 -19.52
C ALA A 725 26.96 -3.73 -20.46
N GLY A 726 27.91 -2.88 -20.08
CA GLY A 726 29.18 -2.74 -20.79
C GLY A 726 30.21 -3.55 -20.02
N ASN A 727 30.95 -4.38 -20.75
CA ASN A 727 32.14 -5.03 -20.26
C ASN A 727 33.31 -4.61 -21.16
N GLY A 728 34.16 -3.72 -20.66
CA GLY A 728 35.27 -3.18 -21.44
C GLY A 728 36.01 -2.06 -20.73
N ASN A 729 36.70 -1.25 -21.49
CA ASN A 729 37.43 -0.11 -20.93
C ASN A 729 36.50 1.07 -20.64
N VAL A 730 36.63 1.67 -19.46
CA VAL A 730 36.05 2.98 -19.13
C VAL A 730 37.11 4.04 -19.37
N VAL A 731 36.87 4.89 -20.34
CA VAL A 731 37.84 5.87 -20.84
C VAL A 731 37.51 7.28 -20.34
N ASN A 732 38.50 7.99 -19.81
CA ASN A 732 38.42 9.38 -19.44
C ASN A 732 38.63 10.30 -20.67
N GLN A 733 38.25 11.57 -20.61
CA GLN A 733 38.51 12.56 -21.70
C GLN A 733 40.01 12.72 -22.02
N GLY A 734 40.92 12.40 -21.10
CA GLY A 734 42.36 12.31 -21.34
C GLY A 734 42.81 11.08 -22.12
N GLN A 735 41.89 10.27 -22.70
CA GLN A 735 42.15 9.04 -23.46
C GLN A 735 42.88 7.96 -22.66
N LYS A 736 42.65 7.93 -21.36
CA LYS A 736 43.16 6.90 -20.43
C LYS A 736 42.00 6.16 -19.76
N CYS A 737 42.31 4.96 -19.28
CA CYS A 737 41.31 4.02 -18.72
C CYS A 737 41.35 3.96 -17.20
N ILE A 738 40.21 3.62 -16.60
CA ILE A 738 40.14 3.12 -15.23
C ILE A 738 41.00 1.84 -15.18
N ASP A 739 41.87 1.75 -14.19
CA ASP A 739 42.82 0.68 -14.04
C ASP A 739 43.00 0.28 -12.57
N VAL A 740 43.14 -1.01 -12.33
CA VAL A 740 43.47 -1.55 -11.02
C VAL A 740 44.97 -1.61 -10.88
N ARG A 741 45.50 -0.91 -9.88
CA ARG A 741 46.98 -0.81 -9.67
C ARG A 741 47.64 -2.17 -9.64
N ASP A 742 48.68 -2.33 -10.48
CA ASP A 742 49.52 -3.52 -10.58
C ASP A 742 48.74 -4.80 -10.95
N GLY A 743 47.45 -4.67 -11.39
CA GLY A 743 46.57 -5.80 -11.68
C GLY A 743 46.28 -6.68 -10.45
N ALA A 744 46.40 -6.13 -9.25
CA ALA A 744 46.18 -6.85 -8.00
C ALA A 744 44.67 -6.91 -7.66
N SER A 745 44.13 -8.10 -7.34
CA SER A 745 42.71 -8.31 -7.07
C SER A 745 42.34 -8.34 -5.56
N GLY A 746 43.23 -7.89 -4.68
CA GLY A 746 43.01 -7.86 -3.24
C GLY A 746 42.09 -6.69 -2.81
N ASN A 747 41.34 -6.87 -1.69
CA ASN A 747 40.62 -5.77 -1.06
C ASN A 747 41.57 -4.64 -0.68
N GLY A 748 41.20 -3.40 -0.90
CA GLY A 748 42.00 -2.20 -0.67
C GLY A 748 42.94 -1.86 -1.83
N THR A 749 42.98 -2.62 -2.94
CA THR A 749 43.80 -2.27 -4.11
C THR A 749 43.33 -0.95 -4.72
N PRO A 750 44.19 0.06 -4.88
CA PRO A 750 43.81 1.35 -5.43
C PRO A 750 43.30 1.28 -6.88
N ILE A 751 42.32 2.10 -7.19
CA ILE A 751 41.89 2.39 -8.57
C ILE A 751 42.63 3.63 -9.04
N GLN A 752 43.16 3.56 -10.27
CA GLN A 752 43.98 4.60 -10.87
C GLN A 752 43.63 4.85 -12.34
N LEU A 753 44.20 5.89 -12.90
CA LEU A 753 44.19 6.17 -14.32
C LEU A 753 45.45 5.55 -14.99
N TYR A 754 45.31 4.88 -16.14
CA TYR A 754 46.46 4.31 -16.87
C TYR A 754 46.21 4.30 -18.37
N ASP A 755 47.26 4.14 -19.18
CA ASP A 755 47.10 3.96 -20.63
C ASP A 755 46.21 2.77 -20.92
N CYS A 756 45.24 2.95 -21.85
CA CYS A 756 44.31 1.91 -22.18
C CYS A 756 44.96 0.69 -22.81
N ALA A 757 44.69 -0.49 -22.24
CA ALA A 757 45.17 -1.78 -22.72
C ALA A 757 44.07 -2.85 -22.59
N SER A 758 44.18 -3.94 -23.32
CA SER A 758 43.19 -5.05 -23.28
C SER A 758 43.56 -6.04 -22.17
N VAL A 759 43.61 -5.55 -20.90
CA VAL A 759 43.97 -6.34 -19.73
C VAL A 759 42.84 -6.46 -18.76
N SER A 760 42.83 -7.51 -17.92
CA SER A 760 41.78 -7.74 -16.93
C SER A 760 41.64 -6.61 -15.91
N ALA A 761 42.74 -5.93 -15.55
CA ALA A 761 42.76 -4.79 -14.63
C ALA A 761 42.02 -3.55 -15.14
N GLN A 762 41.72 -3.48 -16.43
CA GLN A 762 40.97 -2.36 -17.07
C GLN A 762 39.63 -2.80 -17.63
N ARG A 763 39.31 -4.10 -17.51
CA ARG A 763 38.01 -4.60 -17.95
C ARG A 763 36.97 -4.33 -16.86
N VAL A 764 36.33 -3.21 -16.97
CA VAL A 764 35.25 -2.77 -16.06
C VAL A 764 33.96 -3.40 -16.53
N THR A 765 33.22 -4.02 -15.63
CA THR A 765 31.82 -4.38 -15.80
C THR A 765 31.00 -3.35 -15.09
N TYR A 766 30.01 -2.79 -15.77
CA TYR A 766 29.02 -1.88 -15.21
C TYR A 766 27.65 -2.49 -15.43
N ASP A 767 26.90 -2.73 -14.35
CA ASP A 767 25.57 -3.35 -14.38
C ASP A 767 24.40 -2.34 -14.26
N GLY A 768 24.73 -1.04 -14.34
CA GLY A 768 23.78 0.06 -14.14
C GLY A 768 23.84 0.67 -12.74
N ASN A 769 24.40 -0.05 -11.78
CA ASN A 769 24.45 0.35 -10.36
C ASN A 769 25.87 0.22 -9.77
N THR A 770 26.67 -0.70 -10.28
CA THR A 770 27.95 -1.08 -9.69
C THR A 770 29.03 -1.08 -10.77
N LEU A 771 30.17 -0.47 -10.46
CA LEU A 771 31.37 -0.64 -11.24
C LEU A 771 32.17 -1.79 -10.63
N SER A 772 32.43 -2.83 -11.41
CA SER A 772 33.26 -3.95 -10.94
C SER A 772 34.44 -4.23 -11.89
N VAL A 773 35.56 -4.63 -11.33
CA VAL A 773 36.78 -5.00 -12.04
C VAL A 773 37.33 -6.26 -11.39
N MET A 774 37.71 -7.26 -12.19
CA MET A 774 38.31 -8.52 -11.70
C MET A 774 37.48 -9.23 -10.60
N GLY A 775 36.11 -9.11 -10.70
CA GLY A 775 35.16 -9.72 -9.75
C GLY A 775 35.01 -8.99 -8.41
N LYS A 776 35.55 -7.78 -8.27
CA LYS A 776 35.35 -6.91 -7.09
C LYS A 776 34.78 -5.56 -7.50
N CYS A 777 34.15 -4.89 -6.53
CA CYS A 777 33.50 -3.61 -6.74
C CYS A 777 34.46 -2.42 -6.50
N VAL A 778 34.24 -1.35 -7.26
CA VAL A 778 34.84 -0.03 -7.01
C VAL A 778 34.15 0.57 -5.81
N ASP A 779 34.86 0.77 -4.73
CA ASP A 779 34.39 1.21 -3.43
C ASP A 779 35.08 2.49 -2.98
N LEU A 780 34.44 3.28 -2.14
CA LEU A 780 35.06 4.43 -1.48
C LEU A 780 35.82 3.99 -0.24
N GLU A 781 37.09 4.41 -0.14
CA GLU A 781 37.90 4.08 1.02
C GLU A 781 37.21 4.54 2.32
N TYR A 782 37.05 3.59 3.27
CA TYR A 782 36.43 3.80 4.58
C TYR A 782 35.00 4.34 4.51
N GLN A 783 34.28 4.13 3.39
CA GLN A 783 32.95 4.68 3.12
C GLN A 783 32.92 6.22 3.24
N GLY A 784 34.05 6.87 2.94
CA GLY A 784 34.19 8.32 3.08
C GLY A 784 33.29 9.10 2.12
N THR A 785 32.80 10.27 2.56
CA THR A 785 31.90 11.14 1.79
C THR A 785 32.52 12.50 1.45
N GLU A 786 33.78 12.75 1.89
CA GLU A 786 34.44 14.03 1.69
C GLU A 786 35.10 14.13 0.31
N ASN A 787 35.26 15.38 -0.18
CA ASN A 787 36.04 15.63 -1.40
C ASN A 787 37.44 15.09 -1.24
N GLY A 788 37.92 14.33 -2.24
CA GLY A 788 39.22 13.69 -2.20
C GLY A 788 39.25 12.27 -1.59
N THR A 789 38.08 11.73 -1.19
CA THR A 789 38.01 10.32 -0.78
C THR A 789 38.39 9.44 -1.96
N TYR A 790 39.39 8.58 -1.75
CA TYR A 790 39.93 7.68 -2.79
C TYR A 790 39.01 6.49 -3.06
N THR A 791 39.14 5.94 -4.27
CA THR A 791 38.51 4.67 -4.66
C THR A 791 39.50 3.51 -4.59
N HIS A 792 38.97 2.33 -4.23
CA HIS A 792 39.71 1.07 -4.18
C HIS A 792 38.80 -0.11 -4.62
N LEU A 793 39.42 -1.29 -4.83
CA LEU A 793 38.68 -2.54 -4.96
C LEU A 793 38.28 -3.08 -3.59
N TRP A 794 37.01 -3.57 -3.49
CA TRP A 794 36.53 -4.30 -2.33
C TRP A 794 35.57 -5.42 -2.76
N ASP A 795 35.36 -6.43 -1.89
CA ASP A 795 34.34 -7.44 -2.13
C ASP A 795 33.00 -6.78 -2.37
N CYS A 796 32.28 -7.21 -3.39
CA CYS A 796 30.93 -6.70 -3.66
C CYS A 796 29.97 -7.16 -2.54
N ASN A 797 29.59 -6.26 -1.68
CA ASN A 797 28.77 -6.52 -0.50
C ASN A 797 27.48 -5.67 -0.47
N GLY A 798 27.19 -4.92 -1.57
CA GLY A 798 26.04 -4.06 -1.67
C GLY A 798 26.09 -2.78 -0.81
N ALA A 799 27.27 -2.43 -0.27
CA ALA A 799 27.41 -1.21 0.51
C ALA A 799 27.06 0.04 -0.34
N PRO A 800 26.45 1.08 0.25
CA PRO A 800 26.11 2.33 -0.46
C PRO A 800 27.33 2.98 -1.13
N SER A 801 28.53 2.84 -0.55
CA SER A 801 29.82 3.31 -1.10
C SER A 801 30.24 2.64 -2.41
N GLN A 802 29.62 1.50 -2.78
CA GLN A 802 29.85 0.74 -4.01
C GLN A 802 28.84 1.07 -5.13
N THR A 803 27.89 1.97 -4.86
CA THR A 803 26.85 2.34 -5.81
C THR A 803 27.30 3.50 -6.70
N TRP A 804 27.20 3.34 -8.01
CA TRP A 804 27.62 4.31 -9.01
C TRP A 804 26.58 4.48 -10.09
N TYR A 805 26.10 5.71 -10.31
CA TYR A 805 25.18 6.02 -11.40
C TYR A 805 25.90 6.74 -12.52
N TYR A 806 25.71 6.27 -13.75
CA TYR A 806 26.20 6.99 -14.91
C TYR A 806 25.20 8.08 -15.30
N THR A 807 25.64 9.33 -15.21
CA THR A 807 24.78 10.50 -15.45
C THR A 807 24.70 10.87 -16.94
N PRO A 808 23.68 11.61 -17.39
CA PRO A 808 23.62 12.18 -18.75
C PRO A 808 24.78 13.11 -19.10
N ARG A 809 25.52 13.58 -18.11
CA ARG A 809 26.74 14.39 -18.28
C ARG A 809 28.01 13.57 -18.39
N ASN A 810 27.90 12.27 -18.68
CA ASN A 810 29.04 11.32 -18.77
C ASN A 810 29.88 11.23 -17.50
N GLN A 811 29.22 11.26 -16.33
CA GLN A 811 29.87 11.17 -15.01
C GLN A 811 29.41 9.90 -14.28
N TYR A 812 30.28 9.29 -13.49
CA TYR A 812 29.86 8.30 -12.47
C TYR A 812 29.61 9.03 -11.16
N TYR A 813 28.36 9.06 -10.75
CA TYR A 813 27.90 9.69 -9.50
C TYR A 813 27.72 8.62 -8.42
N ASN A 814 28.27 8.86 -7.24
CA ASN A 814 28.07 8.01 -6.07
C ASN A 814 27.05 8.66 -5.13
N PRO A 815 25.87 8.06 -4.94
CA PRO A 815 24.79 8.66 -4.14
C PRO A 815 25.11 8.71 -2.65
N HIS A 816 25.92 7.78 -2.13
CA HIS A 816 26.35 7.77 -0.73
C HIS A 816 27.15 9.02 -0.36
N SER A 817 28.07 9.41 -1.22
CA SER A 817 28.88 10.62 -0.99
C SER A 817 28.27 11.89 -1.57
N GLY A 818 27.25 11.79 -2.45
CA GLY A 818 26.72 12.94 -3.20
C GLY A 818 27.69 13.50 -4.24
N LYS A 819 28.71 12.73 -4.65
CA LYS A 819 29.86 13.20 -5.44
C LYS A 819 30.09 12.38 -6.71
N CYS A 820 30.90 12.92 -7.62
CA CYS A 820 31.27 12.31 -8.88
C CYS A 820 32.69 11.75 -8.86
N LEU A 821 32.88 10.60 -9.52
CA LEU A 821 34.20 10.00 -9.76
C LEU A 821 35.08 10.97 -10.56
N THR A 822 36.26 11.28 -10.06
CA THR A 822 37.19 12.23 -10.65
C THR A 822 38.63 11.77 -10.48
N LEU A 823 39.53 12.49 -11.12
CA LEU A 823 40.98 12.32 -10.93
C LEU A 823 41.45 13.08 -9.68
N ASP A 824 42.45 12.57 -9.00
CA ASP A 824 43.16 13.28 -7.92
C ASP A 824 43.96 14.43 -8.52
N GLY A 825 43.41 15.65 -8.43
CA GLY A 825 43.90 16.84 -9.16
C GLY A 825 43.64 16.75 -10.67
N ASP A 826 44.12 17.73 -11.42
CA ASP A 826 43.84 17.84 -12.88
C ASP A 826 44.90 17.16 -13.74
N HIS A 827 45.37 15.97 -13.35
CA HIS A 827 46.51 15.30 -13.99
C HIS A 827 46.08 14.00 -14.70
N TYR A 828 46.35 13.91 -16.02
CA TYR A 828 46.13 12.72 -16.83
C TYR A 828 47.36 11.83 -16.92
N THR A 829 48.12 11.66 -15.81
CA THR A 829 49.31 10.81 -15.76
C THR A 829 48.98 9.39 -15.33
N ASN A 830 49.72 8.39 -15.86
CA ASN A 830 49.58 7.02 -15.42
C ASN A 830 49.86 6.89 -13.91
N GLY A 831 49.05 6.11 -13.23
CA GLY A 831 49.14 5.90 -11.79
C GLY A 831 48.43 6.96 -10.94
N ASN A 832 47.83 8.00 -11.56
CA ASN A 832 46.99 8.96 -10.85
C ASN A 832 45.74 8.27 -10.26
N ARG A 833 45.50 8.46 -8.97
CA ARG A 833 44.37 7.82 -8.26
C ARG A 833 43.04 8.45 -8.63
N LEU A 834 42.01 7.65 -8.54
CA LEU A 834 40.63 8.15 -8.65
C LEU A 834 40.07 8.45 -7.27
N THR A 835 39.37 9.56 -7.19
CA THR A 835 38.71 10.08 -5.99
C THR A 835 37.26 10.43 -6.31
N VAL A 836 36.48 10.84 -5.30
CA VAL A 836 35.22 11.54 -5.48
C VAL A 836 35.38 13.02 -5.15
N TRP A 837 34.66 13.86 -5.87
CA TRP A 837 34.59 15.30 -5.66
C TRP A 837 33.22 15.85 -6.04
N ASP A 838 32.87 17.05 -5.56
CA ASP A 838 31.64 17.73 -5.96
C ASP A 838 31.48 17.70 -7.49
N CYS A 839 30.26 17.39 -7.97
CA CYS A 839 29.99 17.23 -9.39
C CYS A 839 30.04 18.59 -10.10
N HIS A 840 31.09 18.88 -10.81
CA HIS A 840 31.28 20.14 -11.57
C HIS A 840 31.25 19.96 -13.10
N GLY A 841 31.15 18.73 -13.60
CA GLY A 841 31.04 18.43 -15.04
C GLY A 841 32.28 18.72 -15.87
N GLY A 842 33.41 19.01 -15.22
CA GLY A 842 34.71 19.24 -15.88
C GLY A 842 35.30 17.96 -16.51
N ALA A 843 36.32 18.11 -17.33
CA ALA A 843 36.93 17.03 -18.12
C ALA A 843 37.44 15.86 -17.27
N THR A 844 37.89 16.12 -16.03
CA THR A 844 38.40 15.08 -15.11
C THR A 844 37.31 14.19 -14.53
N GLN A 845 36.02 14.60 -14.65
CA GLN A 845 34.87 13.84 -14.21
C GLN A 845 34.12 13.16 -15.37
N LYS A 846 34.62 13.28 -16.60
CA LYS A 846 33.97 12.70 -17.78
C LYS A 846 34.58 11.36 -18.17
N TRP A 847 33.71 10.38 -18.25
CA TRP A 847 34.05 8.97 -18.49
C TRP A 847 33.15 8.38 -19.57
N SER A 848 33.71 7.50 -20.40
CA SER A 848 32.87 6.66 -21.25
C SER A 848 32.15 5.60 -20.41
N LYS A 849 31.13 4.94 -20.98
CA LYS A 849 30.70 3.62 -20.49
C LYS A 849 31.73 2.57 -20.91
N PRO A 850 31.75 1.38 -20.24
CA PRO A 850 32.56 0.26 -20.69
C PRO A 850 32.16 -0.14 -22.12
N GLN A 851 33.13 -0.20 -23.01
CA GLN A 851 32.98 -0.56 -24.43
C GLN A 851 33.81 -1.78 -24.77
#